data_b57a6eca6fc5650323574e386047a0e4
#
_entry.id   b57a6eca6fc5650323574e386047a0e4
#
_cell.length_a   1.000
_cell.length_b   1.000
_cell.length_c   1.000
_cell.angle_alpha   90.00
_cell.angle_beta   90.00
_cell.angle_gamma   90.00
#
_symmetry.space_group_name_H-M   'P 1'
#
loop_
_entity.id
_entity.type
_entity.pdbx_description
1 polymer ?
#
loop_
_entity_poly.entity_id
_entity_poly.type
_entity_poly.pdbx_seq_one_letter_code
_entity_poly.pdbx_strand_id
1 'polypeptide(L)'
;MGKITKTFPYGSHTIKIETGEIARQASGAVMASMGDTVVQVTVVGMRQSAPDRDFFPLTVDYQERSYAAGRIPGGFFKREGRPSEKEILTSRLIDRPIRPLFPKSFTNEVQIIATVMSLDPDIDPDIISLIGASAALSLSGMPFKGPLGAARVGYRDGQYLLNPGMADLATSALDLVVAGTRNAVLMVESEAKMLPEDVMLGAVLFGHEQMRAVIQAIDELVAEAKVQAWDWTPPAKDTDLTTAIATAIGADLTAAYQIREKLPRQERVAELRNKAVAELAGDAPKPSADKVLGAFGDLEKRIVRGRILSGEPRIDGRDTKTVRPITVRTGVLPRTHGSALFTRGETQALVVTTLGTGRDAQMIDALEGERKDPFMLHYNFPPSSVGETGRVGSPKRREIGHGRLAKRAIAAVLPDLADFPYVLRVVSEITESNGSSSMATVCGTSLSLMDAGIKTKAPVAGIAMGLIKEGERFAVLTDILGDEDHLGDMDFKVAGTSEGVTALQMDIKIEGINREIMDTALKQAREGRMHILKIMNEAVPGAREEMSEYAPRIITFKINPEKIRDVIGKGGATIRALCEETGATIDIDDDGVVKIASVDNAAGQEARHRIEQITAEVQVGMIYEGRVAKLMDFGAFVTILPGKDGLVHISQISHERVENVSEKLAEGQTVRVKVLEVDKQGRIRLSMKAIEGA
;
A
#
# COMPACT_ATOMS: atom_id res chain seq x y z
N MET A 1 -0.79 42.42 -7.23
CA MET A 1 -1.09 41.60 -8.41
C MET A 1 -2.60 41.41 -8.45
N GLY A 2 -3.26 41.60 -9.61
CA GLY A 2 -4.68 41.30 -9.74
C GLY A 2 -4.90 39.77 -9.86
N LYS A 3 -6.14 39.33 -9.74
CA LYS A 3 -6.50 37.92 -9.98
C LYS A 3 -6.21 37.52 -11.41
N ILE A 4 -5.47 36.44 -11.62
CA ILE A 4 -5.20 35.84 -12.93
C ILE A 4 -5.75 34.42 -12.90
N THR A 5 -6.41 34.00 -13.99
CA THR A 5 -7.06 32.70 -14.11
C THR A 5 -6.67 32.06 -15.43
N LYS A 6 -6.27 30.81 -15.40
CA LYS A 6 -6.10 29.92 -16.56
C LYS A 6 -7.08 28.76 -16.48
N THR A 7 -7.75 28.48 -17.59
CA THR A 7 -8.71 27.37 -17.68
C THR A 7 -8.43 26.60 -18.96
N PHE A 8 -8.34 25.27 -18.88
CA PHE A 8 -8.05 24.41 -20.03
C PHE A 8 -8.66 23.02 -19.85
N PRO A 9 -9.00 22.32 -20.95
CA PRO A 9 -9.47 20.93 -20.88
C PRO A 9 -8.30 19.99 -20.58
N TYR A 10 -8.57 18.93 -19.75
CA TYR A 10 -7.60 17.91 -19.43
C TYR A 10 -8.26 16.54 -19.24
N GLY A 11 -8.31 15.76 -20.30
CA GLY A 11 -9.14 14.56 -20.39
C GLY A 11 -10.62 14.91 -20.42
N SER A 12 -11.41 14.25 -19.62
CA SER A 12 -12.84 14.54 -19.44
C SER A 12 -13.12 15.74 -18.52
N HIS A 13 -12.08 16.31 -17.89
CA HIS A 13 -12.21 17.37 -16.91
C HIS A 13 -11.77 18.73 -17.46
N THR A 14 -12.19 19.78 -16.78
CA THR A 14 -11.68 21.13 -16.96
C THR A 14 -10.83 21.49 -15.74
N ILE A 15 -9.57 21.90 -15.99
CA ILE A 15 -8.70 22.43 -14.94
C ILE A 15 -8.77 23.95 -14.95
N LYS A 16 -8.83 24.54 -13.75
CA LYS A 16 -8.73 25.97 -13.55
C LYS A 16 -7.65 26.25 -12.50
N ILE A 17 -6.71 27.16 -12.80
CA ILE A 17 -5.65 27.62 -11.91
C ILE A 17 -5.80 29.12 -11.73
N GLU A 18 -5.93 29.56 -10.48
CA GLU A 18 -6.12 30.96 -10.11
C GLU A 18 -5.02 31.43 -9.15
N THR A 19 -4.51 32.64 -9.35
CA THR A 19 -3.51 33.27 -8.47
C THR A 19 -3.81 34.74 -8.23
N GLY A 20 -3.17 35.36 -7.23
CA GLY A 20 -3.20 36.80 -6.97
C GLY A 20 -4.27 37.26 -5.98
N GLU A 21 -5.23 36.41 -5.60
CA GLU A 21 -6.32 36.76 -4.70
C GLU A 21 -6.11 36.22 -3.27
N ILE A 22 -5.72 34.95 -3.15
CA ILE A 22 -5.61 34.21 -1.88
C ILE A 22 -4.14 33.98 -1.51
N ALA A 23 -3.84 33.92 -0.21
CA ALA A 23 -2.51 33.63 0.36
C ALA A 23 -1.38 34.52 -0.17
N ARG A 24 -1.63 35.82 -0.31
CA ARG A 24 -0.73 36.81 -0.93
C ARG A 24 0.60 37.06 -0.21
N GLN A 25 0.79 36.49 0.99
CA GLN A 25 2.08 36.56 1.72
C GLN A 25 3.03 35.41 1.37
N ALA A 26 2.53 34.34 0.76
CA ALA A 26 3.37 33.26 0.27
C ALA A 26 4.24 33.74 -0.92
N SER A 27 5.38 33.07 -1.12
CA SER A 27 6.24 33.34 -2.28
C SER A 27 5.53 33.01 -3.60
N GLY A 28 4.69 31.97 -3.59
CA GLY A 28 3.77 31.60 -4.67
C GLY A 28 2.53 30.95 -4.09
N ALA A 29 1.35 31.22 -4.64
CA ALA A 29 0.09 30.65 -4.19
C ALA A 29 -0.89 30.50 -5.34
N VAL A 30 -1.61 29.38 -5.36
CA VAL A 30 -2.67 29.10 -6.33
C VAL A 30 -3.87 28.44 -5.68
N MET A 31 -5.04 28.68 -6.27
CA MET A 31 -6.23 27.82 -6.15
C MET A 31 -6.32 27.01 -7.43
N ALA A 32 -6.17 25.70 -7.33
CA ALA A 32 -6.23 24.79 -8.46
C ALA A 32 -7.47 23.91 -8.34
N SER A 33 -8.24 23.76 -9.41
CA SER A 33 -9.46 22.93 -9.41
C SER A 33 -9.54 22.02 -10.62
N MET A 34 -10.12 20.85 -10.40
CA MET A 34 -10.52 19.87 -11.41
C MET A 34 -11.94 19.46 -11.07
N GLY A 35 -12.92 19.87 -11.87
CA GLY A 35 -14.32 19.78 -11.47
C GLY A 35 -14.58 20.58 -10.19
N ASP A 36 -15.29 19.98 -9.24
CA ASP A 36 -15.59 20.56 -7.92
C ASP A 36 -14.52 20.24 -6.87
N THR A 37 -13.47 19.47 -7.22
CA THR A 37 -12.29 19.29 -6.37
C THR A 37 -11.39 20.52 -6.48
N VAL A 38 -11.17 21.20 -5.35
CA VAL A 38 -10.40 22.44 -5.24
C VAL A 38 -9.30 22.29 -4.21
N VAL A 39 -8.07 22.62 -4.58
CA VAL A 39 -6.89 22.57 -3.72
C VAL A 39 -6.23 23.94 -3.67
N GLN A 40 -5.98 24.45 -2.47
CA GLN A 40 -5.11 25.59 -2.25
C GLN A 40 -3.67 25.10 -2.13
N VAL A 41 -2.77 25.65 -2.92
CA VAL A 41 -1.33 25.37 -2.78
C VAL A 41 -0.56 26.66 -2.52
N THR A 42 0.24 26.62 -1.46
CA THR A 42 1.15 27.71 -1.09
C THR A 42 2.58 27.22 -1.08
N VAL A 43 3.48 28.07 -1.52
CA VAL A 43 4.92 27.85 -1.51
C VAL A 43 5.61 29.02 -0.84
N VAL A 44 6.46 28.74 0.12
CA VAL A 44 7.31 29.73 0.78
C VAL A 44 8.76 29.26 0.71
N GLY A 45 9.65 30.13 0.26
CA GLY A 45 11.09 29.89 0.28
C GLY A 45 11.82 30.95 1.12
N MET A 46 12.77 30.51 1.93
CA MET A 46 13.64 31.40 2.70
C MET A 46 14.69 32.01 1.76
N ARG A 47 14.89 33.34 1.82
CA ARG A 47 15.84 34.04 0.94
C ARG A 47 17.31 33.73 1.24
N GLN A 48 17.60 33.27 2.45
CA GLN A 48 18.94 32.91 2.91
C GLN A 48 18.98 31.47 3.34
N SER A 49 20.04 30.76 2.99
CA SER A 49 20.34 29.44 3.53
C SER A 49 20.90 29.58 4.96
N ALA A 50 20.64 28.58 5.82
CA ALA A 50 21.37 28.48 7.07
C ALA A 50 22.86 28.24 6.79
N PRO A 51 23.77 28.78 7.63
CA PRO A 51 25.19 28.49 7.53
C PRO A 51 25.46 26.98 7.52
N ASP A 52 26.43 26.54 6.75
CA ASP A 52 26.96 25.16 6.70
C ASP A 52 25.93 24.08 6.32
N ARG A 53 24.89 24.46 5.55
CA ARG A 53 23.89 23.52 5.05
C ARG A 53 24.30 22.94 3.70
N ASP A 54 24.42 21.60 3.64
CA ASP A 54 24.89 20.83 2.48
C ASP A 54 23.77 20.11 1.71
N PHE A 55 22.51 20.21 2.18
CA PHE A 55 21.35 19.59 1.56
C PHE A 55 20.23 20.60 1.27
N PHE A 56 19.32 20.22 0.37
CA PHE A 56 18.12 20.99 0.06
C PHE A 56 16.97 20.64 1.02
N PRO A 57 16.58 21.53 1.95
CA PRO A 57 15.51 21.28 2.89
C PRO A 57 14.16 21.63 2.28
N LEU A 58 13.62 20.72 1.48
CA LEU A 58 12.27 20.78 0.95
C LEU A 58 11.31 20.04 1.88
N THR A 59 10.30 20.73 2.37
CA THR A 59 9.18 20.15 3.12
C THR A 59 7.91 20.27 2.29
N VAL A 60 7.22 19.14 2.10
CA VAL A 60 5.94 19.08 1.42
C VAL A 60 4.90 18.49 2.37
N ASP A 61 3.81 19.22 2.57
CA ASP A 61 2.67 18.80 3.37
C ASP A 61 1.40 18.87 2.51
N TYR A 62 0.72 17.73 2.39
CA TYR A 62 -0.60 17.63 1.81
C TYR A 62 -1.60 17.38 2.95
N GLN A 63 -2.71 18.09 2.95
CA GLN A 63 -3.68 18.08 4.02
C GLN A 63 -5.10 17.95 3.47
N GLU A 64 -5.85 17.01 4.02
CA GLU A 64 -7.27 16.83 3.77
C GLU A 64 -8.07 17.45 4.90
N ARG A 65 -9.06 18.29 4.56
CA ARG A 65 -9.95 18.94 5.52
C ARG A 65 -11.34 18.35 5.40
N SER A 66 -11.89 17.87 6.51
CA SER A 66 -13.22 17.23 6.55
C SER A 66 -14.33 18.12 5.99
N TYR A 67 -14.20 19.44 6.14
CA TYR A 67 -15.17 20.40 5.57
C TYR A 67 -15.20 20.38 4.04
N ALA A 68 -14.12 19.94 3.38
CA ALA A 68 -14.08 19.81 1.90
C ALA A 68 -15.12 18.81 1.38
N ALA A 69 -15.46 17.80 2.19
CA ALA A 69 -16.51 16.82 1.92
C ALA A 69 -17.80 17.12 2.72
N GLY A 70 -17.96 18.31 3.27
CA GLY A 70 -19.14 18.70 4.08
C GLY A 70 -19.26 17.94 5.41
N ARG A 71 -18.14 17.43 5.95
CA ARG A 71 -18.11 16.58 7.14
C ARG A 71 -17.47 17.29 8.34
N ILE A 72 -17.85 16.85 9.54
CA ILE A 72 -17.17 17.18 10.80
C ILE A 72 -16.26 16.01 11.15
N PRO A 73 -14.99 16.25 11.52
CA PRO A 73 -14.07 15.17 11.89
C PRO A 73 -14.63 14.25 12.97
N GLY A 74 -14.35 12.97 12.86
CA GLY A 74 -14.65 11.98 13.89
C GLY A 74 -13.87 12.22 15.19
N GLY A 75 -13.97 11.29 16.13
CA GLY A 75 -13.26 11.34 17.39
C GLY A 75 -13.78 12.39 18.39
N PHE A 76 -13.12 12.49 19.53
CA PHE A 76 -13.54 13.34 20.64
C PHE A 76 -13.30 14.84 20.37
N PHE A 77 -12.14 15.19 19.82
CA PHE A 77 -11.73 16.59 19.63
C PHE A 77 -12.40 17.30 18.44
N LYS A 78 -13.09 16.55 17.57
CA LYS A 78 -13.74 17.11 16.37
C LYS A 78 -12.81 17.99 15.52
N ARG A 79 -11.55 17.57 15.42
CA ARG A 79 -10.49 18.26 14.68
C ARG A 79 -9.56 17.25 14.06
N GLU A 80 -9.07 17.53 12.85
CA GLU A 80 -8.03 16.76 12.18
C GLU A 80 -6.76 16.70 13.05
N GLY A 81 -6.15 15.52 13.16
CA GLY A 81 -5.01 15.27 14.02
C GLY A 81 -3.73 14.96 13.24
N ARG A 82 -3.20 13.75 13.44
CA ARG A 82 -2.00 13.30 12.73
C ARG A 82 -2.32 13.04 11.26
N PRO A 83 -1.37 13.32 10.35
CA PRO A 83 -1.56 13.00 8.94
C PRO A 83 -1.93 11.53 8.73
N SER A 84 -2.91 11.28 7.87
CA SER A 84 -3.30 9.95 7.40
C SER A 84 -2.20 9.34 6.51
N GLU A 85 -2.29 8.02 6.25
CA GLU A 85 -1.40 7.37 5.29
C GLU A 85 -1.52 8.02 3.90
N LYS A 86 -2.74 8.34 3.44
CA LYS A 86 -2.98 9.04 2.16
C LYS A 86 -2.28 10.39 2.12
N GLU A 87 -2.41 11.20 3.17
CA GLU A 87 -1.75 12.51 3.24
C GLU A 87 -0.22 12.40 3.18
N ILE A 88 0.36 11.40 3.84
CA ILE A 88 1.80 11.15 3.80
C ILE A 88 2.25 10.70 2.40
N LEU A 89 1.49 9.81 1.76
CA LEU A 89 1.81 9.31 0.42
C LEU A 89 1.66 10.38 -0.65
N THR A 90 0.61 11.20 -0.58
CA THR A 90 0.42 12.32 -1.51
C THR A 90 1.48 13.40 -1.32
N SER A 91 1.89 13.70 -0.07
CA SER A 91 3.04 14.59 0.18
C SER A 91 4.31 14.07 -0.52
N ARG A 92 4.55 12.75 -0.48
CA ARG A 92 5.69 12.13 -1.18
C ARG A 92 5.53 12.16 -2.70
N LEU A 93 4.31 11.98 -3.19
CA LEU A 93 4.00 12.03 -4.62
C LEU A 93 4.33 13.42 -5.19
N ILE A 94 4.12 14.49 -4.43
CA ILE A 94 4.46 15.87 -4.79
C ILE A 94 5.96 16.15 -4.65
N ASP A 95 6.59 15.73 -3.55
CA ASP A 95 8.02 15.98 -3.27
C ASP A 95 8.94 15.37 -4.33
N ARG A 96 8.71 14.13 -4.71
CA ARG A 96 9.62 13.30 -5.51
C ARG A 96 9.95 13.92 -6.89
N PRO A 97 8.97 14.35 -7.71
CA PRO A 97 9.27 14.96 -9.02
C PRO A 97 9.73 16.42 -8.94
N ILE A 98 9.45 17.12 -7.83
CA ILE A 98 9.81 18.52 -7.63
C ILE A 98 11.28 18.67 -7.22
N ARG A 99 11.73 17.85 -6.30
CA ARG A 99 13.08 17.94 -5.70
C ARG A 99 14.22 17.94 -6.70
N PRO A 100 14.28 17.09 -7.74
CA PRO A 100 15.35 17.08 -8.73
C PRO A 100 15.36 18.30 -9.65
N LEU A 101 14.30 19.10 -9.69
CA LEU A 101 14.20 20.31 -10.51
C LEU A 101 14.81 21.55 -9.84
N PHE A 102 15.27 21.44 -8.60
CA PHE A 102 16.10 22.49 -8.00
C PHE A 102 17.59 22.22 -8.26
N PRO A 103 18.40 23.28 -8.44
CA PRO A 103 19.84 23.13 -8.55
C PRO A 103 20.44 22.44 -7.31
N LYS A 104 21.40 21.55 -7.49
CA LYS A 104 22.02 20.79 -6.36
C LYS A 104 22.63 21.70 -5.28
N SER A 105 23.09 22.88 -5.66
CA SER A 105 23.67 23.90 -4.77
C SER A 105 22.63 24.82 -4.12
N PHE A 106 21.33 24.60 -4.38
CA PHE A 106 20.26 25.38 -3.75
C PHE A 106 19.92 24.76 -2.39
N THR A 107 20.33 25.41 -1.32
CA THR A 107 20.21 24.92 0.07
C THR A 107 19.25 25.77 0.92
N ASN A 108 18.52 26.71 0.28
CA ASN A 108 17.50 27.49 0.96
C ASN A 108 16.30 26.63 1.32
N GLU A 109 15.72 26.86 2.49
CA GLU A 109 14.54 26.11 2.94
C GLU A 109 13.32 26.48 2.11
N VAL A 110 12.57 25.45 1.67
CA VAL A 110 11.33 25.59 0.90
C VAL A 110 10.26 24.74 1.54
N GLN A 111 9.08 25.32 1.75
CA GLN A 111 7.89 24.60 2.20
C GLN A 111 6.77 24.75 1.18
N ILE A 112 6.16 23.62 0.86
CA ILE A 112 4.96 23.51 0.02
C ILE A 112 3.83 22.95 0.87
N ILE A 113 2.69 23.63 0.90
CA ILE A 113 1.48 23.13 1.59
C ILE A 113 0.35 23.10 0.56
N ALA A 114 -0.20 21.89 0.33
CA ALA A 114 -1.37 21.66 -0.48
C ALA A 114 -2.53 21.28 0.43
N THR A 115 -3.62 22.05 0.42
CA THR A 115 -4.79 21.82 1.28
C THR A 115 -6.03 21.63 0.43
N VAL A 116 -6.72 20.51 0.60
CA VAL A 116 -7.99 20.22 -0.07
C VAL A 116 -9.09 21.08 0.56
N MET A 117 -9.67 21.95 -0.25
CA MET A 117 -10.68 22.94 0.19
C MET A 117 -12.10 22.56 -0.21
N SER A 118 -12.26 21.78 -1.28
CA SER A 118 -13.51 21.20 -1.76
C SER A 118 -13.22 19.86 -2.42
N LEU A 119 -14.09 18.88 -2.30
CA LEU A 119 -13.92 17.55 -2.86
C LEU A 119 -15.15 17.12 -3.66
N ASP A 120 -14.92 16.79 -4.93
CA ASP A 120 -15.78 15.94 -5.72
C ASP A 120 -15.38 14.48 -5.43
N PRO A 121 -16.28 13.62 -4.91
CA PRO A 121 -15.93 12.25 -4.52
C PRO A 121 -15.40 11.38 -5.68
N ASP A 122 -15.69 11.74 -6.93
CA ASP A 122 -15.19 11.01 -8.10
C ASP A 122 -13.81 11.48 -8.58
N ILE A 123 -13.27 12.59 -8.03
CA ILE A 123 -11.99 13.18 -8.44
C ILE A 123 -10.99 13.18 -7.29
N ASP A 124 -9.97 12.28 -7.35
CA ASP A 124 -8.88 12.29 -6.37
C ASP A 124 -8.08 13.60 -6.46
N PRO A 125 -7.86 14.30 -5.34
CA PRO A 125 -7.18 15.60 -5.32
C PRO A 125 -5.66 15.53 -5.52
N ASP A 126 -5.03 14.37 -5.64
CA ASP A 126 -3.58 14.23 -5.71
C ASP A 126 -2.98 14.85 -7.00
N ILE A 127 -3.58 14.60 -8.17
CA ILE A 127 -3.09 15.16 -9.45
C ILE A 127 -3.20 16.68 -9.47
N ILE A 128 -4.36 17.21 -9.06
CA ILE A 128 -4.53 18.68 -9.04
C ILE A 128 -3.65 19.35 -7.97
N SER A 129 -3.33 18.64 -6.87
CA SER A 129 -2.37 19.11 -5.85
C SER A 129 -0.95 19.20 -6.42
N LEU A 130 -0.54 18.23 -7.22
CA LEU A 130 0.77 18.20 -7.85
C LEU A 130 0.88 19.30 -8.93
N ILE A 131 -0.16 19.48 -9.75
CA ILE A 131 -0.26 20.57 -10.72
C ILE A 131 -0.22 21.95 -10.02
N GLY A 132 -0.97 22.10 -8.93
CA GLY A 132 -0.99 23.29 -8.11
C GLY A 132 0.38 23.60 -7.49
N ALA A 133 1.10 22.58 -7.01
CA ALA A 133 2.45 22.73 -6.47
C ALA A 133 3.44 23.22 -7.54
N SER A 134 3.36 22.66 -8.74
CA SER A 134 4.16 23.12 -9.90
C SER A 134 3.87 24.57 -10.26
N ALA A 135 2.60 24.97 -10.33
CA ALA A 135 2.19 26.33 -10.65
C ALA A 135 2.64 27.32 -9.56
N ALA A 136 2.44 27.00 -8.28
CA ALA A 136 2.85 27.86 -7.18
C ALA A 136 4.37 28.05 -7.10
N LEU A 137 5.15 26.98 -7.34
CA LEU A 137 6.61 27.07 -7.46
C LEU A 137 7.05 27.95 -8.63
N SER A 138 6.45 27.77 -9.80
CA SER A 138 6.76 28.56 -10.99
C SER A 138 6.45 30.06 -10.79
N LEU A 139 5.43 30.37 -9.99
CA LEU A 139 5.06 31.74 -9.60
C LEU A 139 5.96 32.34 -8.51
N SER A 140 6.72 31.54 -7.79
CA SER A 140 7.53 32.00 -6.64
C SER A 140 8.81 32.75 -7.03
N GLY A 141 9.26 32.58 -8.27
CA GLY A 141 10.51 33.12 -8.77
C GLY A 141 11.79 32.43 -8.27
N MET A 142 11.66 31.35 -7.48
CA MET A 142 12.78 30.52 -7.06
C MET A 142 13.47 29.82 -8.25
N PRO A 143 14.73 29.37 -8.13
CA PRO A 143 15.47 28.69 -9.20
C PRO A 143 14.96 27.29 -9.45
N PHE A 144 13.69 27.17 -9.76
CA PHE A 144 12.96 25.93 -10.07
C PHE A 144 12.96 25.72 -11.59
N LYS A 145 13.48 24.58 -12.04
CA LYS A 145 13.59 24.21 -13.46
C LYS A 145 12.32 23.59 -14.03
N GLY A 146 11.16 23.94 -13.47
CA GLY A 146 9.84 23.58 -14.00
C GLY A 146 9.38 24.54 -15.09
N PRO A 147 8.06 24.51 -15.42
CA PRO A 147 7.03 23.73 -14.73
C PRO A 147 7.09 22.25 -15.03
N LEU A 148 6.44 21.47 -14.16
CA LEU A 148 6.11 20.07 -14.40
C LEU A 148 4.60 19.89 -14.52
N GLY A 149 4.19 18.85 -15.28
CA GLY A 149 2.84 18.38 -15.33
C GLY A 149 2.70 17.03 -14.61
N ALA A 150 1.46 16.63 -14.39
CA ALA A 150 1.12 15.32 -13.84
C ALA A 150 -0.16 14.79 -14.48
N ALA A 151 -0.26 13.46 -14.58
CA ALA A 151 -1.45 12.77 -15.08
C ALA A 151 -1.65 11.46 -14.31
N ARG A 152 -2.92 11.10 -14.10
CA ARG A 152 -3.31 9.75 -13.75
C ARG A 152 -3.72 9.02 -15.02
N VAL A 153 -3.25 7.80 -15.20
CA VAL A 153 -3.55 6.98 -16.37
C VAL A 153 -4.19 5.68 -15.93
N GLY A 154 -5.42 5.44 -16.38
CA GLY A 154 -6.09 4.15 -16.30
C GLY A 154 -5.88 3.34 -17.57
N TYR A 155 -6.24 2.04 -17.53
CA TYR A 155 -6.24 1.16 -18.70
C TYR A 155 -7.44 0.21 -18.64
N ARG A 156 -8.29 0.27 -19.66
CA ARG A 156 -9.48 -0.57 -19.77
C ARG A 156 -9.78 -0.86 -21.25
N ASP A 157 -10.08 -2.09 -21.57
CA ASP A 157 -10.47 -2.54 -22.92
C ASP A 157 -9.48 -2.14 -24.03
N GLY A 158 -8.18 -2.21 -23.71
CA GLY A 158 -7.11 -1.86 -24.64
C GLY A 158 -6.86 -0.35 -24.82
N GLN A 159 -7.51 0.51 -24.01
CA GLN A 159 -7.41 1.96 -24.11
C GLN A 159 -6.86 2.60 -22.83
N TYR A 160 -6.02 3.61 -22.99
CA TYR A 160 -5.56 4.47 -21.89
C TYR A 160 -6.62 5.53 -21.58
N LEU A 161 -6.89 5.73 -20.31
CA LEU A 161 -7.82 6.73 -19.79
C LEU A 161 -7.04 7.84 -19.09
N LEU A 162 -7.26 9.09 -19.46
CA LEU A 162 -6.63 10.23 -18.82
C LEU A 162 -7.49 10.73 -17.66
N ASN A 163 -6.90 10.77 -16.46
CA ASN A 163 -7.53 11.19 -15.20
C ASN A 163 -8.93 10.56 -15.02
N PRO A 164 -9.03 9.22 -15.05
CA PRO A 164 -10.32 8.55 -14.84
C PRO A 164 -10.88 8.90 -13.46
N GLY A 165 -12.20 9.02 -13.35
CA GLY A 165 -12.89 9.15 -12.09
C GLY A 165 -12.73 7.88 -11.22
N MET A 166 -13.06 7.98 -9.93
CA MET A 166 -12.91 6.85 -8.98
C MET A 166 -13.74 5.64 -9.41
N ALA A 167 -14.94 5.85 -10.00
CA ALA A 167 -15.78 4.79 -10.52
C ALA A 167 -15.13 4.06 -11.70
N ASP A 168 -14.50 4.78 -12.62
CA ASP A 168 -13.78 4.19 -13.76
C ASP A 168 -12.50 3.48 -13.29
N LEU A 169 -11.80 4.05 -12.30
CA LEU A 169 -10.57 3.49 -11.74
C LEU A 169 -10.82 2.14 -11.06
N ALA A 170 -11.95 1.97 -10.40
CA ALA A 170 -12.34 0.71 -9.77
C ALA A 170 -12.38 -0.48 -10.76
N THR A 171 -12.75 -0.23 -12.02
CA THR A 171 -12.80 -1.23 -13.10
C THR A 171 -11.54 -1.26 -13.96
N SER A 172 -10.63 -0.32 -13.79
CA SER A 172 -9.37 -0.24 -14.53
C SER A 172 -8.41 -1.37 -14.16
N ALA A 173 -7.62 -1.82 -15.13
CA ALA A 173 -6.50 -2.74 -14.91
C ALA A 173 -5.21 -2.01 -14.50
N LEU A 174 -5.22 -0.67 -14.52
CA LEU A 174 -4.09 0.19 -14.20
C LEU A 174 -4.54 1.41 -13.42
N ASP A 175 -3.81 1.73 -12.36
CA ASP A 175 -3.78 3.04 -11.70
C ASP A 175 -2.32 3.51 -11.72
N LEU A 176 -2.00 4.45 -12.62
CA LEU A 176 -0.65 4.96 -12.81
C LEU A 176 -0.64 6.48 -12.72
N VAL A 177 0.21 7.01 -11.85
CA VAL A 177 0.52 8.42 -11.79
C VAL A 177 1.89 8.66 -12.44
N VAL A 178 1.94 9.60 -13.36
CA VAL A 178 3.17 10.04 -14.01
C VAL A 178 3.31 11.55 -13.87
N ALA A 179 4.53 12.02 -13.57
CA ALA A 179 4.89 13.44 -13.54
C ALA A 179 6.19 13.68 -14.28
N GLY A 180 6.29 14.83 -14.94
CA GLY A 180 7.46 15.17 -15.72
C GLY A 180 7.46 16.61 -16.21
N THR A 181 8.58 17.01 -16.80
CA THR A 181 8.74 18.27 -17.54
C THR A 181 8.27 18.09 -18.98
N ARG A 182 8.32 19.16 -19.77
CA ARG A 182 7.98 19.12 -21.20
C ARG A 182 8.76 18.04 -21.97
N ASN A 183 9.99 17.78 -21.58
CA ASN A 183 10.94 16.97 -22.33
C ASN A 183 11.17 15.56 -21.75
N ALA A 184 10.80 15.34 -20.49
CA ALA A 184 11.21 14.12 -19.81
C ALA A 184 10.32 13.73 -18.63
N VAL A 185 10.18 12.41 -18.41
CA VAL A 185 9.53 11.83 -17.23
C VAL A 185 10.46 11.94 -16.03
N LEU A 186 9.90 12.29 -14.86
CA LEU A 186 10.62 12.42 -13.59
C LEU A 186 10.18 11.41 -12.55
N MET A 187 8.89 11.05 -12.52
CA MET A 187 8.34 10.18 -11.54
C MET A 187 7.20 9.34 -12.12
N VAL A 188 7.18 8.07 -11.78
CA VAL A 188 6.06 7.17 -12.03
C VAL A 188 5.75 6.39 -10.76
N GLU A 189 4.46 6.17 -10.52
CA GLU A 189 3.98 5.28 -9.46
C GLU A 189 2.73 4.55 -9.93
N SER A 190 2.67 3.22 -9.79
CA SER A 190 1.53 2.47 -10.32
C SER A 190 1.14 1.25 -9.48
N GLU A 191 -0.12 0.87 -9.65
CA GLU A 191 -0.71 -0.41 -9.33
C GLU A 191 -1.30 -1.00 -10.62
N ALA A 192 -1.01 -2.26 -10.94
CA ALA A 192 -1.44 -2.89 -12.19
C ALA A 192 -1.92 -4.33 -11.95
N LYS A 193 -2.89 -4.78 -12.74
CA LYS A 193 -3.42 -6.15 -12.70
C LYS A 193 -2.67 -7.03 -13.70
N MET A 194 -1.39 -7.30 -13.43
CA MET A 194 -0.51 -8.15 -14.26
C MET A 194 -0.43 -7.69 -15.73
N LEU A 195 -0.18 -6.41 -15.96
CA LEU A 195 -0.08 -5.84 -17.30
C LEU A 195 1.32 -6.08 -17.93
N PRO A 196 1.38 -6.32 -19.25
CA PRO A 196 2.64 -6.42 -20.00
C PRO A 196 3.48 -5.13 -19.91
N GLU A 197 4.80 -5.26 -20.01
CA GLU A 197 5.74 -4.14 -19.91
C GLU A 197 5.53 -3.06 -20.98
N ASP A 198 5.13 -3.45 -22.21
CA ASP A 198 4.82 -2.51 -23.30
C ASP A 198 3.57 -1.68 -23.03
N VAL A 199 2.55 -2.26 -22.38
CA VAL A 199 1.35 -1.53 -21.93
C VAL A 199 1.73 -0.53 -20.83
N MET A 200 2.59 -0.94 -19.89
CA MET A 200 3.08 -0.05 -18.84
C MET A 200 3.88 1.13 -19.41
N LEU A 201 4.79 0.86 -20.33
CA LEU A 201 5.56 1.90 -21.04
C LEU A 201 4.64 2.83 -21.84
N GLY A 202 3.68 2.27 -22.55
CA GLY A 202 2.68 3.02 -23.29
C GLY A 202 1.87 3.97 -22.41
N ALA A 203 1.48 3.52 -21.21
CA ALA A 203 0.76 4.35 -20.23
C ALA A 203 1.60 5.55 -19.76
N VAL A 204 2.88 5.32 -19.45
CA VAL A 204 3.81 6.40 -19.05
C VAL A 204 3.95 7.44 -20.17
N LEU A 205 4.15 6.99 -21.41
CA LEU A 205 4.30 7.87 -22.56
C LEU A 205 3.01 8.64 -22.87
N PHE A 206 1.85 7.96 -22.78
CA PHE A 206 0.55 8.61 -22.94
C PHE A 206 0.35 9.72 -21.92
N GLY A 207 0.54 9.45 -20.64
CA GLY A 207 0.38 10.47 -19.58
C GLY A 207 1.36 11.63 -19.75
N HIS A 208 2.63 11.35 -20.14
CA HIS A 208 3.63 12.38 -20.40
C HIS A 208 3.26 13.29 -21.58
N GLU A 209 2.68 12.74 -22.65
CA GLU A 209 2.20 13.54 -23.77
C GLU A 209 1.03 14.44 -23.36
N GLN A 210 0.07 13.89 -22.60
CA GLN A 210 -1.13 14.65 -22.19
C GLN A 210 -0.78 15.82 -21.24
N MET A 211 0.21 15.66 -20.36
CA MET A 211 0.57 16.73 -19.39
C MET A 211 1.18 17.98 -20.02
N ARG A 212 1.49 17.98 -21.31
CA ARG A 212 1.96 19.19 -22.03
C ARG A 212 0.97 20.34 -21.97
N ALA A 213 -0.34 20.04 -21.96
CA ALA A 213 -1.39 21.05 -21.81
C ALA A 213 -1.29 21.77 -20.45
N VAL A 214 -0.98 21.04 -19.38
CA VAL A 214 -0.76 21.58 -18.04
C VAL A 214 0.46 22.50 -18.01
N ILE A 215 1.57 22.04 -18.57
CA ILE A 215 2.84 22.79 -18.61
C ILE A 215 2.64 24.10 -19.39
N GLN A 216 1.95 24.04 -20.53
CA GLN A 216 1.65 25.21 -21.33
C GLN A 216 0.81 26.24 -20.56
N ALA A 217 -0.23 25.78 -19.85
CA ALA A 217 -1.09 26.67 -19.08
C ALA A 217 -0.34 27.34 -17.91
N ILE A 218 0.60 26.62 -17.27
CA ILE A 218 1.44 27.19 -16.20
C ILE A 218 2.44 28.21 -16.78
N ASP A 219 3.07 27.93 -17.92
CA ASP A 219 3.96 28.88 -18.58
C ASP A 219 3.23 30.18 -18.93
N GLU A 220 2.02 30.10 -19.46
CA GLU A 220 1.17 31.27 -19.75
C GLU A 220 0.75 32.02 -18.48
N LEU A 221 0.44 31.30 -17.39
CA LEU A 221 0.12 31.92 -16.10
C LEU A 221 1.30 32.72 -15.55
N VAL A 222 2.51 32.16 -15.60
CA VAL A 222 3.74 32.77 -15.13
C VAL A 222 4.09 34.01 -15.97
N ALA A 223 3.94 33.93 -17.30
CA ALA A 223 4.18 35.06 -18.22
C ALA A 223 3.21 36.22 -17.93
N GLU A 224 1.92 35.93 -17.72
CA GLU A 224 0.92 36.97 -17.41
C GLU A 224 1.16 37.60 -16.02
N ALA A 225 1.59 36.79 -15.06
CA ALA A 225 1.89 37.20 -13.70
C ALA A 225 3.17 38.08 -13.63
N LYS A 226 3.97 38.10 -14.68
CA LYS A 226 5.25 38.87 -14.76
C LYS A 226 6.18 38.57 -13.58
N VAL A 227 6.35 37.27 -13.29
CA VAL A 227 7.14 36.79 -12.17
C VAL A 227 8.58 37.26 -12.28
N GLN A 228 9.10 37.79 -11.19
CA GLN A 228 10.52 38.16 -11.09
C GLN A 228 11.31 36.99 -10.47
N ALA A 229 12.34 36.55 -11.19
CA ALA A 229 13.26 35.54 -10.66
C ALA A 229 14.00 36.06 -9.42
N TRP A 230 14.33 35.15 -8.50
CA TRP A 230 15.22 35.49 -7.40
C TRP A 230 16.62 35.83 -7.91
N ASP A 231 17.27 36.80 -7.26
CA ASP A 231 18.70 37.06 -7.43
C ASP A 231 19.48 35.93 -6.71
N TRP A 232 19.56 34.77 -7.38
CA TRP A 232 20.30 33.61 -6.91
C TRP A 232 21.14 33.05 -8.06
N THR A 233 22.40 32.84 -7.78
CA THR A 233 23.33 32.21 -8.72
C THR A 233 24.02 31.02 -8.05
N PRO A 234 24.25 29.93 -8.79
CA PRO A 234 25.00 28.81 -8.23
C PRO A 234 26.41 29.24 -7.86
N PRO A 235 26.93 28.80 -6.71
CA PRO A 235 28.32 29.10 -6.32
C PRO A 235 29.29 28.55 -7.38
N ALA A 236 30.36 29.28 -7.61
CA ALA A 236 31.41 28.86 -8.53
C ALA A 236 32.05 27.54 -8.04
N LYS A 237 32.32 26.62 -8.98
CA LYS A 237 33.03 25.38 -8.67
C LYS A 237 34.49 25.71 -8.32
N ASP A 238 34.94 25.18 -7.18
CA ASP A 238 36.34 25.26 -6.76
C ASP A 238 37.15 24.15 -7.44
N THR A 239 37.76 24.50 -8.59
CA THR A 239 38.53 23.55 -9.39
C THR A 239 39.86 23.17 -8.71
N ASP A 240 40.41 24.07 -7.90
CA ASP A 240 41.68 23.84 -7.20
C ASP A 240 41.45 22.82 -6.07
N LEU A 241 40.38 22.98 -5.29
CA LEU A 241 39.96 22.00 -4.28
C LEU A 241 39.66 20.64 -4.88
N THR A 242 38.94 20.60 -6.01
CA THR A 242 38.63 19.36 -6.72
C THR A 242 39.91 18.61 -7.14
N THR A 243 40.92 19.35 -7.61
CA THR A 243 42.20 18.76 -8.00
C THR A 243 43.01 18.32 -6.79
N ALA A 244 43.04 19.13 -5.74
CA ALA A 244 43.74 18.81 -4.49
C ALA A 244 43.24 17.52 -3.84
N ILE A 245 41.89 17.33 -3.74
CA ILE A 245 41.29 16.13 -3.22
C ILE A 245 41.63 14.93 -4.10
N ALA A 246 41.49 15.03 -5.42
CA ALA A 246 41.81 13.94 -6.33
C ALA A 246 43.29 13.51 -6.21
N THR A 247 44.18 14.44 -5.98
CA THR A 247 45.60 14.16 -5.76
C THR A 247 45.87 13.48 -4.42
N ALA A 248 45.22 13.95 -3.34
CA ALA A 248 45.46 13.48 -1.99
C ALA A 248 44.91 12.07 -1.71
N ILE A 249 43.74 11.77 -2.24
CA ILE A 249 43.02 10.52 -1.88
C ILE A 249 42.44 9.73 -3.08
N GLY A 250 42.54 10.21 -4.32
CA GLY A 250 41.84 9.63 -5.47
C GLY A 250 42.19 8.16 -5.72
N ALA A 251 43.48 7.78 -5.63
CA ALA A 251 43.91 6.39 -5.79
C ALA A 251 43.38 5.49 -4.65
N ASP A 252 43.49 5.95 -3.40
CA ASP A 252 43.01 5.25 -2.20
C ASP A 252 41.49 5.04 -2.25
N LEU A 253 40.76 6.07 -2.68
CA LEU A 253 39.28 6.03 -2.82
C LEU A 253 38.84 5.08 -3.92
N THR A 254 39.58 5.04 -5.05
CA THR A 254 39.35 4.07 -6.11
C THR A 254 39.53 2.65 -5.62
N ALA A 255 40.56 2.38 -4.81
CA ALA A 255 40.79 1.08 -4.18
C ALA A 255 39.72 0.73 -3.13
N ALA A 256 39.25 1.71 -2.35
CA ALA A 256 38.17 1.51 -1.39
C ALA A 256 36.88 1.04 -2.06
N TYR A 257 36.54 1.58 -3.24
CA TYR A 257 35.39 1.14 -4.03
C TYR A 257 35.56 -0.18 -4.77
N GLN A 258 36.67 -0.91 -4.54
CA GLN A 258 36.84 -2.32 -4.94
C GLN A 258 36.59 -3.30 -3.78
N ILE A 259 36.39 -2.81 -2.57
CA ILE A 259 35.98 -3.63 -1.41
C ILE A 259 34.51 -4.01 -1.62
N ARG A 260 34.23 -5.31 -1.72
CA ARG A 260 32.89 -5.82 -2.08
C ARG A 260 31.90 -5.73 -0.94
N GLU A 261 32.33 -6.05 0.27
CA GLU A 261 31.50 -6.04 1.49
C GLU A 261 31.16 -4.60 1.90
N LYS A 262 29.90 -4.36 2.28
CA LYS A 262 29.40 -3.02 2.58
C LYS A 262 30.10 -2.35 3.76
N LEU A 263 30.15 -3.00 4.91
CA LEU A 263 30.67 -2.38 6.14
C LEU A 263 32.15 -2.04 6.05
N PRO A 264 33.06 -2.97 5.63
CA PRO A 264 34.49 -2.65 5.44
C PRO A 264 34.71 -1.53 4.42
N ARG A 265 33.93 -1.48 3.34
CA ARG A 265 33.99 -0.41 2.36
C ARG A 265 33.61 0.93 2.99
N GLN A 266 32.51 0.99 3.72
CA GLN A 266 32.04 2.22 4.38
C GLN A 266 33.05 2.73 5.43
N GLU A 267 33.66 1.83 6.21
CA GLU A 267 34.71 2.17 7.15
C GLU A 267 35.90 2.80 6.42
N ARG A 268 36.37 2.17 5.34
CA ARG A 268 37.49 2.69 4.56
C ARG A 268 37.20 4.03 3.91
N VAL A 269 36.01 4.20 3.36
CA VAL A 269 35.57 5.48 2.78
C VAL A 269 35.47 6.56 3.86
N ALA A 270 34.98 6.24 5.06
CA ALA A 270 34.91 7.17 6.19
C ALA A 270 36.31 7.60 6.67
N GLU A 271 37.28 6.68 6.75
CA GLU A 271 38.69 7.02 7.06
C GLU A 271 39.25 8.02 6.04
N LEU A 272 39.03 7.76 4.74
CA LEU A 272 39.53 8.64 3.68
C LEU A 272 38.86 10.02 3.70
N ARG A 273 37.58 10.05 4.04
CA ARG A 273 36.81 11.30 4.22
C ARG A 273 37.39 12.13 5.36
N ASN A 274 37.66 11.51 6.50
CA ASN A 274 38.28 12.17 7.66
C ASN A 274 39.69 12.64 7.32
N LYS A 275 40.49 11.85 6.59
CA LYS A 275 41.82 12.22 6.12
C LYS A 275 41.75 13.46 5.22
N ALA A 276 40.84 13.50 4.25
CA ALA A 276 40.68 14.64 3.35
C ALA A 276 40.34 15.92 4.13
N VAL A 277 39.43 15.84 5.10
CA VAL A 277 39.08 16.98 5.96
C VAL A 277 40.29 17.46 6.76
N ALA A 278 41.03 16.52 7.42
CA ALA A 278 42.16 16.85 8.24
C ALA A 278 43.32 17.54 7.45
N GLU A 279 43.54 17.10 6.20
CA GLU A 279 44.66 17.66 5.38
C GLU A 279 44.29 18.98 4.66
N LEU A 280 43.03 19.11 4.20
CA LEU A 280 42.64 20.18 3.27
C LEU A 280 41.75 21.25 3.91
N ALA A 281 40.98 20.93 4.97
CA ALA A 281 40.12 21.94 5.61
C ALA A 281 40.91 22.79 6.65
N GLY A 282 40.40 24.01 6.90
CA GLY A 282 40.95 24.88 7.93
C GLY A 282 40.35 26.29 7.90
N ASP A 283 40.97 27.20 8.65
CA ASP A 283 40.61 28.61 8.63
C ASP A 283 41.05 29.30 7.32
N ALA A 284 40.33 30.36 6.96
CA ALA A 284 40.64 31.10 5.73
C ALA A 284 42.14 31.45 5.63
N PRO A 285 42.79 31.22 4.47
CA PRO A 285 42.19 30.99 3.15
C PRO A 285 41.86 29.52 2.80
N LYS A 286 42.03 28.57 3.71
CA LYS A 286 41.64 27.16 3.46
C LYS A 286 40.11 26.99 3.32
N PRO A 287 39.66 25.98 2.57
CA PRO A 287 38.23 25.69 2.47
C PRO A 287 37.68 25.17 3.83
N SER A 288 36.40 25.40 4.08
CA SER A 288 35.70 24.80 5.22
C SER A 288 35.59 23.30 5.06
N ALA A 289 35.35 22.57 6.18
CA ALA A 289 35.15 21.14 6.17
C ALA A 289 34.02 20.73 5.21
N ASP A 290 32.90 21.47 5.17
CA ASP A 290 31.75 21.16 4.30
C ASP A 290 32.09 21.29 2.81
N LYS A 291 32.91 22.26 2.43
CA LYS A 291 33.41 22.37 1.03
C LYS A 291 34.27 21.16 0.67
N VAL A 292 35.14 20.71 1.59
CA VAL A 292 35.96 19.51 1.39
C VAL A 292 35.08 18.26 1.28
N LEU A 293 34.06 18.12 2.13
CA LEU A 293 33.11 17.02 2.08
C LEU A 293 32.29 17.02 0.79
N GLY A 294 31.85 18.17 0.32
CA GLY A 294 31.14 18.29 -0.96
C GLY A 294 32.00 17.86 -2.16
N ALA A 295 33.27 18.34 -2.21
CA ALA A 295 34.21 17.97 -3.26
C ALA A 295 34.63 16.48 -3.16
N PHE A 296 34.69 15.90 -1.95
CA PHE A 296 34.86 14.46 -1.74
C PHE A 296 33.72 13.66 -2.36
N GLY A 297 32.44 14.02 -2.10
CA GLY A 297 31.27 13.37 -2.68
C GLY A 297 31.24 13.47 -4.22
N ASP A 298 31.68 14.60 -4.78
CA ASP A 298 31.81 14.72 -6.24
C ASP A 298 32.92 13.79 -6.80
N LEU A 299 34.00 13.55 -6.07
CA LEU A 299 35.04 12.61 -6.45
C LEU A 299 34.55 11.15 -6.36
N GLU A 300 33.85 10.78 -5.28
CA GLU A 300 33.20 9.46 -5.14
C GLU A 300 32.31 9.16 -6.35
N LYS A 301 31.43 10.12 -6.63
CA LYS A 301 30.48 10.03 -7.74
C LYS A 301 31.19 9.83 -9.08
N ARG A 302 32.23 10.60 -9.35
CA ARG A 302 33.02 10.50 -10.58
C ARG A 302 33.73 9.16 -10.72
N ILE A 303 34.33 8.62 -9.64
CA ILE A 303 35.02 7.32 -9.64
C ILE A 303 34.06 6.18 -9.93
N VAL A 304 32.98 6.07 -9.15
CA VAL A 304 32.04 4.95 -9.28
C VAL A 304 31.34 4.96 -10.63
N ARG A 305 30.83 6.13 -11.04
CA ARG A 305 30.10 6.28 -12.32
C ARG A 305 31.01 6.07 -13.52
N GLY A 306 32.23 6.61 -13.47
CA GLY A 306 33.22 6.47 -14.54
C GLY A 306 33.58 5.01 -14.79
N ARG A 307 33.78 4.20 -13.75
CA ARG A 307 34.07 2.77 -13.87
C ARG A 307 32.92 2.00 -14.52
N ILE A 308 31.68 2.24 -14.09
CA ILE A 308 30.50 1.60 -14.66
C ILE A 308 30.34 1.91 -16.14
N LEU A 309 30.50 3.21 -16.51
CA LEU A 309 30.39 3.65 -17.91
C LEU A 309 31.54 3.22 -18.81
N SER A 310 32.69 2.85 -18.24
CA SER A 310 33.82 2.25 -18.98
C SER A 310 33.71 0.74 -19.15
N GLY A 311 32.66 0.12 -18.58
CA GLY A 311 32.43 -1.31 -18.65
C GLY A 311 33.22 -2.14 -17.62
N GLU A 312 33.81 -1.48 -16.61
CA GLU A 312 34.43 -2.13 -15.49
C GLU A 312 33.37 -2.79 -14.54
N PRO A 313 33.76 -3.78 -13.74
CA PRO A 313 32.86 -4.38 -12.75
C PRO A 313 32.31 -3.33 -11.78
N ARG A 314 31.05 -3.53 -11.37
CA ARG A 314 30.36 -2.76 -10.32
C ARG A 314 31.09 -2.88 -8.97
N ILE A 315 30.64 -2.15 -7.98
CA ILE A 315 31.24 -2.10 -6.63
C ILE A 315 31.43 -3.50 -6.03
N ASP A 316 30.47 -4.40 -6.21
CA ASP A 316 30.52 -5.78 -5.70
C ASP A 316 31.09 -6.79 -6.70
N GLY A 317 31.63 -6.34 -7.80
CA GLY A 317 32.28 -7.16 -8.85
C GLY A 317 31.33 -7.75 -9.88
N ARG A 318 30.03 -7.48 -9.82
CA ARG A 318 29.06 -7.93 -10.83
C ARG A 318 29.14 -7.09 -12.12
N ASP A 319 28.56 -7.62 -13.18
CA ASP A 319 28.21 -6.87 -14.38
C ASP A 319 26.90 -6.06 -14.18
N THR A 320 26.43 -5.39 -15.21
CA THR A 320 25.21 -4.54 -15.16
C THR A 320 23.90 -5.34 -15.10
N LYS A 321 23.90 -6.65 -15.33
CA LYS A 321 22.70 -7.49 -15.47
C LYS A 321 22.52 -8.54 -14.39
N THR A 322 23.59 -8.97 -13.74
CA THR A 322 23.57 -10.05 -12.76
C THR A 322 22.83 -9.62 -11.47
N VAL A 323 21.90 -10.46 -11.03
CA VAL A 323 21.22 -10.33 -9.72
C VAL A 323 22.11 -10.97 -8.65
N ARG A 324 22.14 -10.40 -7.44
CA ARG A 324 22.86 -10.95 -6.28
C ARG A 324 22.36 -12.35 -5.92
N PRO A 325 23.16 -13.20 -5.26
CA PRO A 325 22.72 -14.51 -4.76
C PRO A 325 21.49 -14.38 -3.87
N ILE A 326 20.53 -15.30 -4.05
CA ILE A 326 19.27 -15.32 -3.31
C ILE A 326 19.17 -16.59 -2.48
N THR A 327 18.72 -16.45 -1.22
CA THR A 327 18.33 -17.57 -0.37
C THR A 327 16.92 -17.36 0.15
N VAL A 328 16.16 -18.45 0.24
CA VAL A 328 14.76 -18.46 0.67
C VAL A 328 14.57 -19.49 1.78
N ARG A 329 13.89 -19.09 2.85
CA ARG A 329 13.44 -20.01 3.90
C ARG A 329 12.01 -19.66 4.28
N THR A 330 11.12 -20.65 4.40
CA THR A 330 9.75 -20.49 4.89
C THR A 330 9.56 -21.22 6.21
N GLY A 331 8.48 -20.95 6.93
CA GLY A 331 8.22 -21.55 8.24
C GLY A 331 9.27 -21.18 9.31
N VAL A 332 9.83 -19.98 9.22
CA VAL A 332 10.95 -19.54 10.08
C VAL A 332 10.53 -19.34 11.52
N LEU A 333 9.28 -18.90 11.74
CA LEU A 333 8.72 -18.60 13.05
C LEU A 333 7.62 -19.62 13.41
N PRO A 334 7.77 -20.38 14.51
CA PRO A 334 6.96 -21.58 14.75
C PRO A 334 5.50 -21.31 15.08
N ARG A 335 5.12 -20.13 15.60
CA ARG A 335 3.75 -19.81 16.02
C ARG A 335 3.01 -18.85 15.12
N THR A 336 3.62 -18.40 14.04
CA THR A 336 3.00 -17.49 13.07
C THR A 336 2.14 -18.28 12.09
N HIS A 337 1.21 -17.59 11.40
CA HIS A 337 0.35 -18.24 10.41
C HIS A 337 1.11 -18.54 9.11
N GLY A 338 2.06 -17.68 8.75
CA GLY A 338 3.05 -17.90 7.70
C GLY A 338 4.23 -16.98 7.91
N SER A 339 5.44 -17.43 7.56
CA SER A 339 6.66 -16.64 7.66
C SER A 339 7.68 -17.02 6.60
N ALA A 340 8.40 -16.02 6.10
CA ALA A 340 9.47 -16.21 5.14
C ALA A 340 10.66 -15.31 5.44
N LEU A 341 11.86 -15.85 5.28
CA LEU A 341 13.11 -15.11 5.27
C LEU A 341 13.62 -15.10 3.84
N PHE A 342 13.62 -13.93 3.23
CA PHE A 342 14.14 -13.69 1.90
C PHE A 342 15.44 -12.89 2.02
N THR A 343 16.52 -13.42 1.47
CA THR A 343 17.83 -12.77 1.45
C THR A 343 18.33 -12.63 0.03
N ARG A 344 18.77 -11.43 -0.36
CA ARG A 344 19.38 -11.12 -1.65
C ARG A 344 20.70 -10.37 -1.41
N GLY A 345 21.83 -11.09 -1.48
CA GLY A 345 23.13 -10.57 -1.05
C GLY A 345 23.05 -10.06 0.40
N GLU A 346 23.41 -8.81 0.62
CA GLU A 346 23.35 -8.10 1.92
C GLU A 346 22.01 -7.35 2.13
N THR A 347 20.90 -7.91 1.67
CA THR A 347 19.55 -7.37 1.92
C THR A 347 18.64 -8.50 2.35
N GLN A 348 18.04 -8.40 3.52
CA GLN A 348 17.25 -9.45 4.13
C GLN A 348 15.94 -8.91 4.71
N ALA A 349 14.83 -9.60 4.42
CA ALA A 349 13.50 -9.32 4.94
C ALA A 349 12.92 -10.57 5.60
N LEU A 350 12.56 -10.47 6.87
CA LEU A 350 11.75 -11.45 7.59
C LEU A 350 10.28 -10.99 7.48
N VAL A 351 9.49 -11.72 6.73
CA VAL A 351 8.09 -11.35 6.45
C VAL A 351 7.14 -12.33 7.11
N VAL A 352 6.15 -11.80 7.80
CA VAL A 352 5.19 -12.56 8.60
C VAL A 352 3.78 -12.26 8.15
N THR A 353 3.02 -13.30 7.85
CA THR A 353 1.59 -13.22 7.49
C THR A 353 0.73 -13.68 8.64
N THR A 354 -0.32 -12.88 8.94
CA THR A 354 -1.35 -13.19 9.93
C THR A 354 -2.71 -13.15 9.25
N LEU A 355 -3.51 -14.19 9.45
CA LEU A 355 -4.90 -14.27 9.02
C LEU A 355 -5.81 -13.84 10.17
N GLY A 356 -6.77 -12.99 9.86
CA GLY A 356 -7.79 -12.51 10.77
C GLY A 356 -9.20 -12.68 10.20
N THR A 357 -10.19 -12.21 10.94
CA THR A 357 -11.61 -12.22 10.58
C THR A 357 -12.04 -10.87 9.97
N GLY A 358 -13.24 -10.78 9.45
CA GLY A 358 -13.79 -9.52 8.93
C GLY A 358 -13.80 -8.37 9.94
N ARG A 359 -13.78 -8.66 11.24
CA ARG A 359 -13.71 -7.65 12.33
C ARG A 359 -12.34 -7.01 12.46
N ASP A 360 -11.29 -7.69 11.98
CA ASP A 360 -9.90 -7.23 12.04
C ASP A 360 -9.55 -6.31 10.85
N ALA A 361 -10.47 -6.10 9.92
CA ALA A 361 -10.26 -5.21 8.79
C ALA A 361 -9.99 -3.78 9.25
N GLN A 362 -9.01 -3.14 8.63
CA GLN A 362 -8.69 -1.74 8.93
C GLN A 362 -9.82 -0.82 8.50
N MET A 363 -10.36 -0.04 9.44
CA MET A 363 -11.29 1.03 9.13
C MET A 363 -10.52 2.26 8.65
N ILE A 364 -10.79 2.70 7.44
CA ILE A 364 -10.22 3.91 6.85
C ILE A 364 -11.31 4.96 6.77
N ASP A 365 -11.20 6.01 7.60
CA ASP A 365 -12.04 7.20 7.52
C ASP A 365 -11.41 8.16 6.48
N ALA A 366 -11.72 7.92 5.22
CA ALA A 366 -11.25 8.75 4.12
C ALA A 366 -12.19 9.95 3.90
N LEU A 367 -11.69 10.96 3.18
CA LEU A 367 -12.49 12.14 2.88
C LEU A 367 -13.72 11.79 2.02
N GLU A 368 -13.58 10.79 1.15
CA GLU A 368 -14.65 10.24 0.29
C GLU A 368 -15.68 9.39 1.06
N GLY A 369 -15.35 8.94 2.26
CA GLY A 369 -16.18 8.09 3.11
C GLY A 369 -15.42 7.03 3.86
N GLU A 370 -16.11 6.34 4.75
CA GLU A 370 -15.53 5.21 5.49
C GLU A 370 -15.48 3.96 4.61
N ARG A 371 -14.36 3.24 4.68
CA ARG A 371 -14.19 1.95 4.02
C ARG A 371 -13.40 0.97 4.86
N LYS A 372 -13.64 -0.32 4.66
CA LYS A 372 -12.85 -1.41 5.26
C LYS A 372 -11.78 -1.86 4.29
N ASP A 373 -10.56 -2.00 4.80
CA ASP A 373 -9.44 -2.56 4.05
C ASP A 373 -9.07 -3.92 4.65
N PRO A 374 -9.30 -5.03 3.92
CA PRO A 374 -9.04 -6.38 4.41
C PRO A 374 -7.58 -6.81 4.26
N PHE A 375 -6.75 -6.03 3.57
CA PHE A 375 -5.35 -6.34 3.36
C PHE A 375 -4.45 -5.22 3.88
N MET A 376 -3.69 -5.52 4.91
CA MET A 376 -2.71 -4.62 5.52
C MET A 376 -1.30 -5.12 5.27
N LEU A 377 -0.38 -4.22 4.87
CA LEU A 377 1.04 -4.52 4.78
C LEU A 377 1.84 -3.42 5.46
N HIS A 378 2.59 -3.79 6.50
CA HIS A 378 3.43 -2.90 7.27
C HIS A 378 4.91 -3.24 7.06
N TYR A 379 5.72 -2.20 6.96
CA TYR A 379 7.14 -2.29 6.68
C TYR A 379 7.92 -1.58 7.79
N ASN A 380 8.84 -2.29 8.41
CA ASN A 380 9.68 -1.80 9.49
C ASN A 380 11.15 -1.81 9.08
N PHE A 381 11.81 -0.67 9.25
CA PHE A 381 13.21 -0.48 8.90
C PHE A 381 13.99 0.04 10.14
N PRO A 382 14.40 -0.84 11.05
CA PRO A 382 15.14 -0.43 12.22
C PRO A 382 16.57 0.02 11.85
N PRO A 383 17.19 0.93 12.62
CA PRO A 383 18.56 1.40 12.38
C PRO A 383 19.59 0.27 12.30
N SER A 384 19.39 -0.81 13.06
CA SER A 384 20.25 -2.00 13.06
C SER A 384 20.35 -2.69 11.69
N SER A 385 19.34 -2.53 10.80
CA SER A 385 19.38 -3.10 9.45
C SER A 385 20.49 -2.53 8.56
N VAL A 386 21.05 -1.39 8.91
CA VAL A 386 22.19 -0.76 8.23
C VAL A 386 23.42 -0.62 9.13
N GLY A 387 23.41 -1.25 10.31
CA GLY A 387 24.53 -1.20 11.27
C GLY A 387 24.61 0.10 12.06
N GLU A 388 23.52 0.86 12.15
CA GLU A 388 23.47 2.15 12.84
C GLU A 388 22.68 2.06 14.15
N THR A 389 22.92 3.03 15.02
CA THR A 389 22.06 3.34 16.17
C THR A 389 21.10 4.47 15.78
N GLY A 390 19.88 4.49 16.35
CA GLY A 390 18.94 5.54 16.07
C GLY A 390 17.66 5.44 16.87
N ARG A 391 16.81 6.47 16.76
CA ARG A 391 15.53 6.51 17.44
C ARG A 391 14.54 5.52 16.81
N VAL A 392 14.00 4.65 17.65
CA VAL A 392 12.89 3.74 17.29
C VAL A 392 11.58 4.40 17.75
N GLY A 393 10.57 4.38 16.90
CA GLY A 393 9.27 5.01 17.19
C GLY A 393 8.25 4.77 16.08
N SER A 394 7.37 5.75 15.83
CA SER A 394 6.39 5.66 14.75
C SER A 394 7.05 5.54 13.37
N PRO A 395 6.43 4.83 12.42
CA PRO A 395 6.94 4.69 11.06
C PRO A 395 7.22 6.05 10.41
N LYS A 396 8.36 6.16 9.75
CA LYS A 396 8.75 7.36 9.00
C LYS A 396 8.03 7.38 7.63
N ARG A 397 7.94 8.56 7.00
CA ARG A 397 7.34 8.72 5.65
C ARG A 397 7.90 7.71 4.62
N ARG A 398 9.19 7.37 4.71
CA ARG A 398 9.84 6.39 3.82
C ARG A 398 9.32 4.96 4.06
N GLU A 399 9.16 4.57 5.33
CA GLU A 399 8.65 3.24 5.68
C GLU A 399 7.20 3.04 5.20
N ILE A 400 6.37 4.07 5.37
CA ILE A 400 4.98 4.07 4.86
C ILE A 400 4.97 3.92 3.32
N GLY A 401 5.82 4.66 2.61
CA GLY A 401 5.94 4.57 1.16
C GLY A 401 6.41 3.20 0.67
N HIS A 402 7.38 2.58 1.33
CA HIS A 402 7.87 1.24 1.01
C HIS A 402 6.82 0.16 1.28
N GLY A 403 6.11 0.26 2.41
CA GLY A 403 4.99 -0.64 2.73
C GLY A 403 3.88 -0.54 1.69
N ARG A 404 3.51 0.68 1.28
CA ARG A 404 2.47 0.89 0.26
C ARG A 404 2.85 0.33 -1.10
N LEU A 405 4.11 0.49 -1.52
CA LEU A 405 4.60 -0.10 -2.78
C LEU A 405 4.51 -1.63 -2.75
N ALA A 406 4.94 -2.26 -1.65
CA ALA A 406 4.85 -3.71 -1.51
C ALA A 406 3.39 -4.18 -1.46
N LYS A 407 2.50 -3.44 -0.79
CA LYS A 407 1.07 -3.73 -0.76
C LYS A 407 0.45 -3.72 -2.16
N ARG A 408 0.71 -2.69 -2.96
CA ARG A 408 0.25 -2.58 -4.35
C ARG A 408 0.77 -3.74 -5.21
N ALA A 409 2.04 -4.11 -5.04
CA ALA A 409 2.66 -5.20 -5.79
C ALA A 409 1.95 -6.55 -5.59
N ILE A 410 1.39 -6.78 -4.40
CA ILE A 410 0.75 -8.04 -4.02
C ILE A 410 -0.77 -8.04 -4.24
N ALA A 411 -1.42 -6.88 -4.15
CA ALA A 411 -2.89 -6.77 -4.20
C ALA A 411 -3.51 -7.46 -5.42
N ALA A 412 -2.88 -7.36 -6.60
CA ALA A 412 -3.37 -7.93 -7.85
C ALA A 412 -3.46 -9.46 -7.85
N VAL A 413 -2.68 -10.14 -7.01
CA VAL A 413 -2.60 -11.61 -6.98
C VAL A 413 -3.32 -12.25 -5.80
N LEU A 414 -3.87 -11.46 -4.90
CA LEU A 414 -4.66 -11.99 -3.79
C LEU A 414 -5.93 -12.67 -4.30
N PRO A 415 -6.41 -13.72 -3.62
CA PRO A 415 -7.70 -14.32 -3.92
C PRO A 415 -8.82 -13.33 -3.62
N ASP A 416 -9.95 -13.50 -4.30
CA ASP A 416 -11.14 -12.69 -4.06
C ASP A 416 -11.74 -12.99 -2.67
N LEU A 417 -12.25 -11.97 -1.99
CA LEU A 417 -12.81 -12.10 -0.63
C LEU A 417 -14.02 -13.04 -0.55
N ALA A 418 -14.72 -13.26 -1.67
CA ALA A 418 -15.81 -14.22 -1.73
C ALA A 418 -15.33 -15.67 -1.55
N ASP A 419 -14.16 -15.99 -2.10
CA ASP A 419 -13.56 -17.32 -2.05
C ASP A 419 -12.61 -17.48 -0.85
N PHE A 420 -12.09 -16.36 -0.35
CA PHE A 420 -11.13 -16.34 0.77
C PHE A 420 -11.53 -15.26 1.80
N PRO A 421 -12.41 -15.58 2.75
CA PRO A 421 -13.04 -14.58 3.64
C PRO A 421 -12.16 -14.13 4.81
N TYR A 422 -10.85 -14.08 4.63
CA TYR A 422 -9.89 -13.67 5.64
C TYR A 422 -9.42 -12.24 5.44
N VAL A 423 -9.19 -11.56 6.56
CA VAL A 423 -8.37 -10.35 6.62
C VAL A 423 -6.91 -10.74 6.72
N LEU A 424 -6.07 -10.09 5.94
CA LEU A 424 -4.65 -10.35 5.89
C LEU A 424 -3.86 -9.19 6.49
N ARG A 425 -3.00 -9.48 7.45
CA ARG A 425 -1.98 -8.55 7.91
C ARG A 425 -0.59 -9.12 7.67
N VAL A 426 0.18 -8.46 6.82
CA VAL A 426 1.57 -8.80 6.54
C VAL A 426 2.47 -7.76 7.20
N VAL A 427 3.52 -8.22 7.87
CA VAL A 427 4.55 -7.36 8.47
C VAL A 427 5.90 -7.78 7.93
N SER A 428 6.65 -6.84 7.36
CA SER A 428 8.01 -7.04 6.89
C SER A 428 8.99 -6.36 7.83
N GLU A 429 9.81 -7.16 8.48
CA GLU A 429 10.93 -6.72 9.32
C GLU A 429 12.21 -6.75 8.49
N ILE A 430 12.79 -5.60 8.20
CA ILE A 430 14.08 -5.52 7.50
C ILE A 430 15.21 -5.74 8.49
N THR A 431 15.88 -6.86 8.35
CA THR A 431 16.97 -7.28 9.24
C THR A 431 18.35 -6.86 8.73
N GLU A 432 18.48 -6.70 7.39
CA GLU A 432 19.70 -6.26 6.73
C GLU A 432 19.36 -5.49 5.45
N SER A 433 20.11 -4.40 5.12
CA SER A 433 19.84 -3.60 3.93
C SER A 433 21.10 -3.07 3.25
N ASN A 434 21.26 -3.46 1.99
CA ASN A 434 22.18 -2.88 1.02
C ASN A 434 21.53 -2.82 -0.35
N GLY A 435 20.54 -1.93 -0.53
CA GLY A 435 19.77 -1.73 -1.77
C GLY A 435 18.45 -2.49 -1.81
N SER A 436 17.40 -1.75 -2.08
CA SER A 436 16.01 -2.16 -2.31
C SER A 436 15.43 -3.22 -1.35
N SER A 437 15.34 -2.87 -0.08
CA SER A 437 14.62 -3.66 0.92
C SER A 437 13.11 -3.76 0.65
N SER A 438 12.50 -2.78 -0.03
CA SER A 438 11.09 -2.85 -0.44
C SER A 438 10.83 -3.97 -1.43
N MET A 439 11.75 -4.25 -2.37
CA MET A 439 11.63 -5.36 -3.31
C MET A 439 11.91 -6.71 -2.64
N ALA A 440 12.78 -6.76 -1.64
CA ALA A 440 12.91 -7.93 -0.76
C ALA A 440 11.62 -8.19 0.02
N THR A 441 10.93 -7.13 0.49
CA THR A 441 9.60 -7.24 1.11
C THR A 441 8.57 -7.83 0.16
N VAL A 442 8.53 -7.42 -1.11
CA VAL A 442 7.62 -7.99 -2.12
C VAL A 442 7.84 -9.50 -2.25
N CYS A 443 9.10 -9.94 -2.45
CA CYS A 443 9.44 -11.35 -2.57
C CYS A 443 9.10 -12.14 -1.29
N GLY A 444 9.48 -11.61 -0.13
CA GLY A 444 9.19 -12.23 1.16
C GLY A 444 7.70 -12.29 1.47
N THR A 445 6.93 -11.28 1.06
CA THR A 445 5.46 -11.29 1.20
C THR A 445 4.83 -12.39 0.36
N SER A 446 5.20 -12.51 -0.92
CA SER A 446 4.73 -13.58 -1.79
C SER A 446 4.99 -14.96 -1.17
N LEU A 447 6.20 -15.18 -0.63
CA LEU A 447 6.60 -16.42 0.03
C LEU A 447 5.85 -16.66 1.35
N SER A 448 5.66 -15.64 2.19
CA SER A 448 4.99 -15.78 3.49
C SER A 448 3.49 -16.05 3.32
N LEU A 449 2.86 -15.53 2.28
CA LEU A 449 1.48 -15.85 1.90
C LEU A 449 1.34 -17.32 1.49
N MET A 450 2.28 -17.83 0.68
CA MET A 450 2.33 -19.23 0.28
C MET A 450 2.58 -20.15 1.50
N ASP A 451 3.46 -19.76 2.43
CA ASP A 451 3.71 -20.48 3.68
C ASP A 451 2.47 -20.47 4.60
N ALA A 452 1.65 -19.43 4.54
CA ALA A 452 0.37 -19.37 5.25
C ALA A 452 -0.75 -20.23 4.63
N GLY A 453 -0.50 -20.90 3.50
CA GLY A 453 -1.48 -21.70 2.78
C GLY A 453 -2.43 -20.87 1.91
N ILE A 454 -2.09 -19.59 1.62
CA ILE A 454 -2.92 -18.72 0.79
C ILE A 454 -2.62 -18.98 -0.68
N LYS A 455 -3.63 -19.38 -1.42
CA LYS A 455 -3.56 -19.64 -2.87
C LYS A 455 -3.65 -18.31 -3.63
N THR A 456 -2.54 -17.62 -3.78
CA THR A 456 -2.45 -16.44 -4.64
C THR A 456 -2.58 -16.84 -6.12
N LYS A 457 -3.04 -15.90 -6.98
CA LYS A 457 -3.19 -16.13 -8.44
C LYS A 457 -1.86 -16.49 -9.09
N ALA A 458 -0.77 -15.89 -8.64
CA ALA A 458 0.59 -16.19 -9.05
C ALA A 458 1.61 -15.68 -8.01
N PRO A 459 2.84 -16.24 -7.96
CA PRO A 459 3.93 -15.66 -7.19
C PRO A 459 4.39 -14.31 -7.76
N VAL A 460 4.81 -13.41 -6.88
CA VAL A 460 5.29 -12.07 -7.24
C VAL A 460 6.74 -11.90 -6.80
N ALA A 461 7.58 -11.43 -7.71
CA ALA A 461 8.93 -10.98 -7.38
C ALA A 461 9.08 -9.48 -7.67
N GLY A 462 10.01 -8.85 -6.96
CA GLY A 462 10.36 -7.45 -7.13
C GLY A 462 11.85 -7.26 -7.34
N ILE A 463 12.21 -6.29 -8.18
CA ILE A 463 13.59 -5.91 -8.48
C ILE A 463 13.75 -4.41 -8.55
N ALA A 464 14.94 -3.91 -8.18
CA ALA A 464 15.29 -2.51 -8.31
C ALA A 464 16.39 -2.32 -9.35
N MET A 465 16.13 -1.42 -10.28
CA MET A 465 17.03 -1.01 -11.35
C MET A 465 17.60 0.36 -11.06
N GLY A 466 18.79 0.62 -11.53
CA GLY A 466 19.43 1.93 -11.48
C GLY A 466 19.85 2.39 -12.86
N LEU A 467 20.29 3.65 -12.92
CA LEU A 467 20.81 4.30 -14.12
C LEU A 467 22.04 5.12 -13.78
N ILE A 468 23.05 4.97 -14.60
CA ILE A 468 24.16 5.91 -14.69
C ILE A 468 24.12 6.54 -16.08
N LYS A 469 24.00 7.87 -16.17
CA LYS A 469 23.93 8.61 -17.45
C LYS A 469 24.86 9.81 -17.42
N GLU A 470 25.72 9.92 -18.43
CA GLU A 470 26.60 11.08 -18.66
C GLU A 470 26.62 11.44 -20.14
N GLY A 471 26.02 12.56 -20.48
CA GLY A 471 25.78 12.93 -21.87
C GLY A 471 24.89 11.90 -22.55
N GLU A 472 25.36 11.38 -23.67
CA GLU A 472 24.65 10.33 -24.44
C GLU A 472 24.96 8.91 -23.94
N ARG A 473 25.98 8.72 -23.11
CA ARG A 473 26.33 7.38 -22.57
C ARG A 473 25.48 7.07 -21.35
N PHE A 474 24.96 5.86 -21.30
CA PHE A 474 24.22 5.39 -20.12
C PHE A 474 24.46 3.88 -19.88
N ALA A 475 24.26 3.47 -18.66
CA ALA A 475 24.20 2.07 -18.24
C ALA A 475 23.02 1.85 -17.30
N VAL A 476 22.18 0.86 -17.61
CA VAL A 476 21.11 0.40 -16.73
C VAL A 476 21.66 -0.71 -15.84
N LEU A 477 21.44 -0.60 -14.53
CA LEU A 477 21.94 -1.55 -13.53
C LEU A 477 20.79 -2.37 -12.97
N THR A 478 20.95 -3.70 -13.01
CA THR A 478 20.00 -4.65 -12.41
C THR A 478 20.36 -4.90 -10.95
N ASP A 479 19.39 -4.90 -10.06
CA ASP A 479 19.55 -5.17 -8.62
C ASP A 479 20.64 -4.28 -7.98
N ILE A 480 20.32 -3.00 -7.84
CA ILE A 480 21.26 -1.99 -7.35
C ILE A 480 21.57 -2.12 -5.86
N LEU A 481 22.81 -1.78 -5.52
CA LEU A 481 23.26 -1.57 -4.15
C LEU A 481 22.82 -0.21 -3.60
N GLY A 482 22.89 -0.03 -2.29
CA GLY A 482 22.60 1.26 -1.65
C GLY A 482 23.48 2.40 -2.15
N ASP A 483 24.78 2.13 -2.35
CA ASP A 483 25.73 3.11 -2.88
C ASP A 483 25.42 3.47 -4.35
N GLU A 484 24.97 2.51 -5.15
CA GLU A 484 24.56 2.71 -6.55
C GLU A 484 23.24 3.47 -6.65
N ASP A 485 22.31 3.28 -5.72
CA ASP A 485 21.12 4.13 -5.59
C ASP A 485 21.52 5.58 -5.25
N HIS A 486 22.40 5.76 -4.27
CA HIS A 486 22.83 7.10 -3.84
C HIS A 486 23.59 7.86 -4.95
N LEU A 487 24.51 7.19 -5.63
CA LEU A 487 25.38 7.79 -6.65
C LEU A 487 24.75 7.78 -8.06
N GLY A 488 23.66 7.05 -8.25
CA GLY A 488 22.96 6.88 -9.52
C GLY A 488 21.98 8.02 -9.85
N ASP A 489 21.38 7.90 -11.04
CA ASP A 489 20.48 8.90 -11.63
C ASP A 489 19.00 8.45 -11.62
N MET A 490 18.73 7.18 -11.31
CA MET A 490 17.40 6.60 -11.28
C MET A 490 17.33 5.51 -10.21
N ASP A 491 16.21 5.47 -9.47
CA ASP A 491 15.74 4.35 -8.68
C ASP A 491 14.43 3.85 -9.30
N PHE A 492 14.47 2.67 -9.91
CA PHE A 492 13.36 2.12 -10.66
C PHE A 492 13.02 0.73 -10.14
N LYS A 493 11.87 0.60 -9.48
CA LYS A 493 11.39 -0.63 -8.86
C LYS A 493 10.26 -1.21 -9.71
N VAL A 494 10.38 -2.49 -10.05
CA VAL A 494 9.39 -3.24 -10.81
C VAL A 494 9.04 -4.52 -10.07
N ALA A 495 7.76 -4.70 -9.77
CA ALA A 495 7.22 -5.93 -9.20
C ALA A 495 6.22 -6.56 -10.15
N GLY A 496 6.14 -7.89 -10.16
CA GLY A 496 5.18 -8.60 -10.99
C GLY A 496 5.35 -10.11 -10.96
N THR A 497 4.45 -10.75 -11.67
CA THR A 497 4.40 -12.21 -11.90
C THR A 497 5.19 -12.59 -13.17
N SER A 498 5.11 -13.86 -13.58
CA SER A 498 5.59 -14.30 -14.89
C SER A 498 4.80 -13.70 -16.05
N GLU A 499 3.52 -13.33 -15.82
CA GLU A 499 2.60 -12.83 -16.84
C GLU A 499 2.71 -11.33 -17.06
N GLY A 500 2.97 -10.55 -16.01
CA GLY A 500 3.02 -9.10 -16.13
C GLY A 500 3.36 -8.36 -14.83
N VAL A 501 3.41 -7.05 -14.96
CA VAL A 501 3.74 -6.09 -13.90
C VAL A 501 2.54 -5.90 -12.97
N THR A 502 2.77 -5.89 -11.66
CA THR A 502 1.76 -5.59 -10.64
C THR A 502 1.99 -4.24 -9.95
N ALA A 503 3.22 -3.76 -9.91
CA ALA A 503 3.55 -2.41 -9.44
C ALA A 503 4.85 -1.91 -10.07
N LEU A 504 4.89 -0.61 -10.28
CA LEU A 504 6.06 0.09 -10.80
C LEU A 504 6.22 1.40 -10.05
N GLN A 505 7.45 1.70 -9.60
CA GLN A 505 7.82 2.97 -9.01
C GLN A 505 9.14 3.44 -9.60
N MET A 506 9.17 4.68 -10.12
CA MET A 506 10.35 5.28 -10.72
C MET A 506 10.60 6.65 -10.11
N ASP A 507 11.82 6.90 -9.70
CA ASP A 507 12.33 8.18 -9.24
C ASP A 507 13.56 8.56 -10.06
N ILE A 508 13.52 9.69 -10.75
CA ILE A 508 14.60 10.20 -11.55
C ILE A 508 15.26 11.36 -10.80
N LYS A 509 16.59 11.32 -10.71
CA LYS A 509 17.42 12.31 -9.97
C LYS A 509 18.13 13.31 -10.88
N ILE A 510 17.87 13.24 -12.17
CA ILE A 510 18.35 14.13 -13.24
C ILE A 510 17.17 14.78 -13.95
N GLU A 511 17.41 15.59 -14.96
CA GLU A 511 16.35 16.34 -15.68
C GLU A 511 15.36 15.44 -16.44
N GLY A 512 15.59 14.13 -16.47
CA GLY A 512 14.69 13.10 -16.97
C GLY A 512 15.36 12.07 -17.87
N ILE A 513 14.57 11.10 -18.32
CA ILE A 513 15.00 10.02 -19.19
C ILE A 513 14.09 9.91 -20.42
N ASN A 514 14.66 9.37 -21.51
CA ASN A 514 13.94 9.16 -22.75
C ASN A 514 13.29 7.75 -22.81
N ARG A 515 12.53 7.54 -23.88
CA ARG A 515 11.85 6.25 -24.14
C ARG A 515 12.81 5.05 -24.21
N GLU A 516 13.98 5.22 -24.83
CA GLU A 516 14.98 4.15 -25.00
C GLU A 516 15.50 3.63 -23.65
N ILE A 517 15.82 4.54 -22.74
CA ILE A 517 16.28 4.19 -21.39
C ILE A 517 15.18 3.46 -20.62
N MET A 518 13.93 3.92 -20.70
CA MET A 518 12.80 3.28 -20.04
C MET A 518 12.52 1.88 -20.57
N ASP A 519 12.54 1.71 -21.89
CA ASP A 519 12.35 0.40 -22.54
C ASP A 519 13.46 -0.58 -22.16
N THR A 520 14.73 -0.12 -22.19
CA THR A 520 15.87 -0.92 -21.75
C THR A 520 15.75 -1.33 -20.29
N ALA A 521 15.37 -0.41 -19.41
CA ALA A 521 15.22 -0.67 -17.98
C ALA A 521 14.08 -1.66 -17.69
N LEU A 522 12.94 -1.56 -18.38
CA LEU A 522 11.82 -2.49 -18.25
C LEU A 522 12.17 -3.90 -18.72
N LYS A 523 12.85 -4.03 -19.87
CA LYS A 523 13.31 -5.33 -20.38
C LYS A 523 14.30 -6.01 -19.44
N GLN A 524 15.28 -5.27 -18.95
CA GLN A 524 16.27 -5.77 -18.00
C GLN A 524 15.63 -6.09 -16.63
N ALA A 525 14.65 -5.30 -16.18
CA ALA A 525 13.87 -5.60 -14.98
C ALA A 525 13.07 -6.89 -15.13
N ARG A 526 12.49 -7.16 -16.31
CA ARG A 526 11.79 -8.41 -16.60
C ARG A 526 12.74 -9.61 -16.52
N GLU A 527 13.92 -9.54 -17.12
CA GLU A 527 14.94 -10.59 -17.04
C GLU A 527 15.30 -10.90 -15.57
N GLY A 528 15.60 -9.86 -14.79
CA GLY A 528 15.93 -10.00 -13.36
C GLY A 528 14.78 -10.54 -12.53
N ARG A 529 13.54 -10.09 -12.77
CA ARG A 529 12.34 -10.57 -12.09
C ARG A 529 12.09 -12.05 -12.37
N MET A 530 12.22 -12.48 -13.65
CA MET A 530 12.06 -13.88 -14.02
C MET A 530 13.13 -14.78 -13.38
N HIS A 531 14.36 -14.29 -13.24
CA HIS A 531 15.42 -14.99 -12.52
C HIS A 531 15.07 -15.18 -11.04
N ILE A 532 14.56 -14.12 -10.37
CA ILE A 532 14.15 -14.18 -8.96
C ILE A 532 12.97 -15.15 -8.79
N LEU A 533 11.94 -15.05 -9.64
CA LEU A 533 10.77 -15.95 -9.61
C LEU A 533 11.17 -17.42 -9.76
N LYS A 534 12.14 -17.72 -10.64
CA LYS A 534 12.64 -19.08 -10.80
C LYS A 534 13.19 -19.62 -9.48
N ILE A 535 14.04 -18.87 -8.80
CA ILE A 535 14.64 -19.28 -7.50
C ILE A 535 13.57 -19.42 -6.44
N MET A 536 12.60 -18.48 -6.37
CA MET A 536 11.49 -18.55 -5.44
C MET A 536 10.64 -19.80 -5.66
N ASN A 537 10.30 -20.13 -6.91
CA ASN A 537 9.48 -21.28 -7.28
C ASN A 537 10.21 -22.62 -7.07
N GLU A 538 11.53 -22.66 -7.22
CA GLU A 538 12.35 -23.83 -6.89
C GLU A 538 12.36 -24.09 -5.38
N ALA A 539 12.41 -23.02 -4.56
CA ALA A 539 12.39 -23.12 -3.10
C ALA A 539 10.99 -23.43 -2.54
N VAL A 540 9.95 -22.84 -3.13
CA VAL A 540 8.53 -22.94 -2.70
C VAL A 540 7.67 -23.13 -3.96
N PRO A 541 7.44 -24.36 -4.38
CA PRO A 541 6.73 -24.64 -5.65
C PRO A 541 5.23 -24.34 -5.62
N GLY A 542 4.65 -24.09 -4.46
CA GLY A 542 3.23 -23.78 -4.29
C GLY A 542 2.87 -23.37 -2.88
N ALA A 543 1.63 -22.93 -2.69
CA ALA A 543 1.10 -22.67 -1.36
C ALA A 543 1.05 -23.96 -0.54
N ARG A 544 1.28 -23.86 0.77
CA ARG A 544 1.12 -24.97 1.71
C ARG A 544 -0.33 -25.50 1.62
N GLU A 545 -0.49 -26.83 1.64
CA GLU A 545 -1.82 -27.43 1.52
C GLU A 545 -2.70 -27.14 2.74
N GLU A 546 -2.10 -27.16 3.92
CA GLU A 546 -2.79 -26.86 5.17
C GLU A 546 -2.31 -25.53 5.75
N MET A 547 -3.28 -24.74 6.24
CA MET A 547 -2.98 -23.55 7.04
C MET A 547 -2.35 -23.95 8.38
N SER A 548 -1.60 -23.03 8.99
CA SER A 548 -1.04 -23.20 10.33
C SER A 548 -2.13 -23.63 11.33
N GLU A 549 -1.78 -24.50 12.28
CA GLU A 549 -2.66 -24.88 13.37
C GLU A 549 -3.08 -23.69 14.26
N TYR A 550 -2.32 -22.59 14.23
CA TYR A 550 -2.61 -21.35 14.95
C TYR A 550 -3.51 -20.38 14.17
N ALA A 551 -3.74 -20.64 12.88
CA ALA A 551 -4.60 -19.79 12.05
C ALA A 551 -6.08 -20.09 12.31
N PRO A 552 -6.95 -19.08 12.39
CA PRO A 552 -8.38 -19.31 12.53
C PRO A 552 -8.92 -19.97 11.25
N ARG A 553 -9.76 -20.99 11.42
CA ARG A 553 -10.52 -21.61 10.33
C ARG A 553 -11.89 -20.97 10.26
N ILE A 554 -12.31 -20.55 9.06
CA ILE A 554 -13.60 -19.90 8.85
C ILE A 554 -14.56 -20.88 8.20
N ILE A 555 -15.69 -21.11 8.88
CA ILE A 555 -16.85 -21.89 8.37
C ILE A 555 -17.86 -20.86 7.87
N THR A 556 -18.22 -20.92 6.60
CA THR A 556 -19.21 -20.01 6.00
C THR A 556 -20.45 -20.81 5.58
N PHE A 557 -21.64 -20.34 5.96
CA PHE A 557 -22.92 -20.87 5.50
C PHE A 557 -23.99 -19.78 5.54
N LYS A 558 -25.12 -20.04 4.88
CA LYS A 558 -26.21 -19.06 4.77
C LYS A 558 -27.41 -19.51 5.60
N ILE A 559 -28.01 -18.58 6.32
CA ILE A 559 -29.28 -18.73 7.04
C ILE A 559 -30.37 -17.87 6.37
N ASN A 560 -31.62 -18.15 6.70
CA ASN A 560 -32.72 -17.26 6.28
C ASN A 560 -32.54 -15.88 6.95
N PRO A 561 -32.51 -14.75 6.17
CA PRO A 561 -32.34 -13.41 6.72
C PRO A 561 -33.34 -13.03 7.82
N GLU A 562 -34.58 -13.58 7.77
CA GLU A 562 -35.58 -13.38 8.83
C GLU A 562 -35.14 -13.93 10.18
N LYS A 563 -34.23 -14.93 10.19
CA LYS A 563 -33.69 -15.57 11.39
C LYS A 563 -32.45 -14.87 11.98
N ILE A 564 -31.90 -13.87 11.32
CA ILE A 564 -30.75 -13.11 11.83
C ILE A 564 -31.02 -12.57 13.24
N ARG A 565 -32.24 -12.07 13.48
CA ARG A 565 -32.65 -11.52 14.79
C ARG A 565 -32.67 -12.60 15.87
N ASP A 566 -33.04 -13.84 15.54
CA ASP A 566 -33.07 -14.96 16.49
C ASP A 566 -31.66 -15.34 16.93
N VAL A 567 -30.71 -15.36 15.98
CA VAL A 567 -29.29 -15.66 16.24
C VAL A 567 -28.62 -14.53 17.01
N ILE A 568 -28.89 -13.27 16.66
CA ILE A 568 -28.32 -12.11 17.37
C ILE A 568 -28.91 -12.01 18.79
N GLY A 569 -30.22 -12.24 18.93
CA GLY A 569 -30.93 -12.09 20.18
C GLY A 569 -31.12 -10.64 20.62
N LYS A 570 -31.91 -10.39 21.66
CA LYS A 570 -32.20 -9.05 22.18
C LYS A 570 -30.91 -8.36 22.65
N GLY A 571 -30.54 -7.23 21.99
CA GLY A 571 -29.31 -6.50 22.28
C GLY A 571 -28.04 -7.31 22.08
N GLY A 572 -28.05 -8.35 21.24
CA GLY A 572 -26.89 -9.20 20.96
C GLY A 572 -26.59 -10.26 22.02
N ALA A 573 -27.54 -10.57 22.91
CA ALA A 573 -27.30 -11.51 24.03
C ALA A 573 -27.03 -12.93 23.55
N THR A 574 -27.79 -13.45 22.57
CA THR A 574 -27.64 -14.83 22.08
C THR A 574 -26.30 -15.03 21.38
N ILE A 575 -25.93 -14.13 20.47
CA ILE A 575 -24.66 -14.26 19.74
C ILE A 575 -23.45 -14.12 20.67
N ARG A 576 -23.52 -13.27 21.71
CA ARG A 576 -22.45 -13.16 22.71
C ARG A 576 -22.32 -14.44 23.53
N ALA A 577 -23.44 -15.01 23.99
CA ALA A 577 -23.42 -16.27 24.72
C ALA A 577 -22.85 -17.41 23.85
N LEU A 578 -23.23 -17.48 22.58
CA LEU A 578 -22.67 -18.46 21.62
C LEU A 578 -21.15 -18.30 21.50
N CYS A 579 -20.65 -17.07 21.34
CA CYS A 579 -19.22 -16.82 21.27
C CYS A 579 -18.47 -17.17 22.56
N GLU A 580 -19.03 -16.84 23.73
CA GLU A 580 -18.41 -17.13 25.03
C GLU A 580 -18.38 -18.64 25.34
N GLU A 581 -19.47 -19.35 25.08
CA GLU A 581 -19.59 -20.77 25.38
C GLU A 581 -18.79 -21.68 24.43
N THR A 582 -18.68 -21.27 23.13
CA THR A 582 -17.95 -22.07 22.14
C THR A 582 -16.51 -21.64 21.98
N GLY A 583 -16.16 -20.40 22.37
CA GLY A 583 -14.84 -19.79 22.09
C GLY A 583 -14.65 -19.40 20.63
N ALA A 584 -15.69 -19.47 19.78
CA ALA A 584 -15.65 -19.08 18.38
C ALA A 584 -16.07 -17.61 18.20
N THR A 585 -15.57 -16.99 17.14
CA THR A 585 -16.04 -15.65 16.70
C THR A 585 -17.09 -15.83 15.62
N ILE A 586 -18.26 -15.20 15.77
CA ILE A 586 -19.38 -15.32 14.84
C ILE A 586 -19.70 -13.96 14.24
N ASP A 587 -19.74 -13.90 12.93
CA ASP A 587 -20.12 -12.72 12.14
C ASP A 587 -21.31 -13.07 11.24
N ILE A 588 -22.29 -12.16 11.12
CA ILE A 588 -23.48 -12.35 10.30
C ILE A 588 -23.71 -11.07 9.52
N ASP A 589 -23.83 -11.16 8.19
CA ASP A 589 -24.19 -10.02 7.35
C ASP A 589 -25.72 -9.93 7.13
N ASP A 590 -26.15 -8.82 6.54
CA ASP A 590 -27.58 -8.53 6.33
C ASP A 590 -28.25 -9.50 5.33
N ASP A 591 -27.46 -10.18 4.48
CA ASP A 591 -27.93 -11.18 3.53
C ASP A 591 -28.06 -12.60 4.15
N GLY A 592 -27.72 -12.73 5.44
CA GLY A 592 -27.78 -13.98 6.20
C GLY A 592 -26.58 -14.88 6.01
N VAL A 593 -25.46 -14.38 5.50
CA VAL A 593 -24.21 -15.16 5.45
C VAL A 593 -23.56 -15.13 6.83
N VAL A 594 -23.41 -16.31 7.41
CA VAL A 594 -22.78 -16.53 8.72
C VAL A 594 -21.35 -16.97 8.50
N LYS A 595 -20.42 -16.32 9.17
CA LYS A 595 -18.99 -16.66 9.20
C LYS A 595 -18.58 -16.98 10.63
N ILE A 596 -18.15 -18.21 10.87
CA ILE A 596 -17.67 -18.68 12.17
C ILE A 596 -16.17 -18.88 12.08
N ALA A 597 -15.40 -18.14 12.86
CA ALA A 597 -13.95 -18.26 12.93
C ALA A 597 -13.53 -18.89 14.26
N SER A 598 -12.75 -19.96 14.21
CA SER A 598 -12.15 -20.60 15.37
C SER A 598 -10.82 -21.27 15.03
N VAL A 599 -9.87 -21.22 15.93
CA VAL A 599 -8.62 -22.01 15.86
C VAL A 599 -8.94 -23.48 16.12
N ASP A 600 -9.87 -23.77 17.06
CA ASP A 600 -10.38 -25.10 17.33
C ASP A 600 -11.55 -25.44 16.38
N ASN A 601 -11.33 -26.44 15.52
CA ASN A 601 -12.35 -26.90 14.58
C ASN A 601 -13.60 -27.44 15.27
N ALA A 602 -13.47 -28.13 16.42
CA ALA A 602 -14.60 -28.65 17.17
C ALA A 602 -15.47 -27.51 17.71
N ALA A 603 -14.85 -26.45 18.23
CA ALA A 603 -15.55 -25.24 18.68
C ALA A 603 -16.30 -24.53 17.53
N GLY A 604 -15.70 -24.47 16.35
CA GLY A 604 -16.35 -23.92 15.16
C GLY A 604 -17.57 -24.74 14.71
N GLN A 605 -17.48 -26.07 14.71
CA GLN A 605 -18.60 -26.96 14.35
C GLN A 605 -19.73 -26.90 15.39
N GLU A 606 -19.39 -26.81 16.68
CA GLU A 606 -20.38 -26.66 17.75
C GLU A 606 -21.15 -25.32 17.60
N ALA A 607 -20.45 -24.23 17.33
CA ALA A 607 -21.09 -22.94 17.07
C ALA A 607 -22.02 -23.00 15.84
N ARG A 608 -21.58 -23.65 14.77
CA ARG A 608 -22.41 -23.91 13.59
C ARG A 608 -23.65 -24.69 13.93
N HIS A 609 -23.50 -25.82 14.62
CA HIS A 609 -24.61 -26.68 15.01
C HIS A 609 -25.67 -25.92 15.83
N ARG A 610 -25.24 -25.11 16.80
CA ARG A 610 -26.15 -24.27 17.61
C ARG A 610 -26.89 -23.22 16.78
N ILE A 611 -26.23 -22.59 15.84
CA ILE A 611 -26.88 -21.62 14.94
C ILE A 611 -27.91 -22.35 14.05
N GLU A 612 -27.55 -23.51 13.49
CA GLU A 612 -28.47 -24.33 12.72
C GLU A 612 -29.70 -24.73 13.53
N GLN A 613 -29.54 -25.07 14.81
CA GLN A 613 -30.67 -25.37 15.71
C GLN A 613 -31.58 -24.15 15.94
N ILE A 614 -30.98 -22.96 16.17
CA ILE A 614 -31.74 -21.71 16.39
C ILE A 614 -32.54 -21.33 15.13
N THR A 615 -31.95 -21.54 13.95
CA THR A 615 -32.54 -21.17 12.66
C THR A 615 -33.40 -22.25 12.03
N ALA A 616 -33.41 -23.44 12.61
CA ALA A 616 -34.18 -24.56 12.09
C ALA A 616 -35.67 -24.24 12.00
N GLU A 617 -36.26 -24.50 10.85
CA GLU A 617 -37.70 -24.37 10.62
C GLU A 617 -38.38 -25.71 10.77
N VAL A 618 -39.53 -25.68 11.43
CA VAL A 618 -40.37 -26.88 11.60
C VAL A 618 -40.99 -27.22 10.26
N GLN A 619 -40.70 -28.40 9.74
CA GLN A 619 -41.23 -28.88 8.48
C GLN A 619 -42.42 -29.80 8.71
N VAL A 620 -43.52 -29.51 8.00
CA VAL A 620 -44.71 -30.36 8.02
C VAL A 620 -44.38 -31.75 7.44
N GLY A 621 -44.80 -32.81 8.13
CA GLY A 621 -44.56 -34.20 7.73
C GLY A 621 -43.28 -34.80 8.29
N MET A 622 -42.37 -34.02 8.83
CA MET A 622 -41.12 -34.51 9.46
C MET A 622 -41.37 -35.03 10.88
N ILE A 623 -40.55 -35.99 11.29
CA ILE A 623 -40.55 -36.59 12.63
C ILE A 623 -39.43 -35.96 13.44
N TYR A 624 -39.76 -35.48 14.63
CA TYR A 624 -38.80 -34.89 15.59
C TYR A 624 -38.79 -35.70 16.88
N GLU A 625 -37.65 -35.80 17.52
CA GLU A 625 -37.57 -36.19 18.94
C GLU A 625 -37.71 -34.93 19.77
N GLY A 626 -38.76 -34.83 20.55
CA GLY A 626 -39.08 -33.69 21.39
C GLY A 626 -39.25 -34.06 22.84
N ARG A 627 -39.08 -33.10 23.72
CA ARG A 627 -39.28 -33.30 25.17
C ARG A 627 -40.63 -32.73 25.59
N VAL A 628 -41.39 -33.48 26.33
CA VAL A 628 -42.67 -33.02 26.90
C VAL A 628 -42.40 -31.88 27.88
N ALA A 629 -42.82 -30.68 27.50
CA ALA A 629 -42.61 -29.46 28.29
C ALA A 629 -43.69 -29.28 29.35
N LYS A 630 -44.96 -29.61 29.00
CA LYS A 630 -46.10 -29.41 29.89
C LYS A 630 -47.24 -30.32 29.50
N LEU A 631 -47.92 -30.92 30.50
CA LEU A 631 -49.14 -31.66 30.32
C LEU A 631 -50.35 -30.78 30.58
N MET A 632 -51.40 -30.97 29.76
CA MET A 632 -52.71 -30.33 29.86
C MET A 632 -53.80 -31.38 29.69
N ASP A 633 -55.03 -31.11 30.14
CA ASP A 633 -56.16 -32.04 30.03
C ASP A 633 -56.48 -32.41 28.57
N PHE A 634 -56.19 -31.53 27.64
CA PHE A 634 -56.48 -31.71 26.22
C PHE A 634 -55.27 -32.20 25.38
N GLY A 635 -54.10 -32.41 25.99
CA GLY A 635 -52.89 -32.84 25.27
C GLY A 635 -51.59 -32.47 25.98
N ALA A 636 -50.47 -32.63 25.27
CA ALA A 636 -49.13 -32.33 25.77
C ALA A 636 -48.44 -31.29 24.86
N PHE A 637 -47.79 -30.30 25.44
CA PHE A 637 -46.84 -29.47 24.72
C PHE A 637 -45.49 -30.15 24.69
N VAL A 638 -44.94 -30.30 23.48
CA VAL A 638 -43.68 -30.97 23.24
C VAL A 638 -42.73 -29.96 22.56
N THR A 639 -41.60 -29.71 23.18
CA THR A 639 -40.52 -28.91 22.60
C THR A 639 -39.78 -29.79 21.59
N ILE A 640 -39.92 -29.47 20.30
CA ILE A 640 -39.31 -30.20 19.19
C ILE A 640 -38.03 -29.60 18.67
N LEU A 641 -37.87 -28.29 18.85
CA LEU A 641 -36.66 -27.48 18.55
C LEU A 641 -36.55 -26.40 19.62
N PRO A 642 -35.35 -25.81 19.83
CA PRO A 642 -35.17 -24.73 20.80
C PRO A 642 -36.18 -23.58 20.58
N GLY A 643 -37.01 -23.30 21.57
CA GLY A 643 -38.06 -22.27 21.49
C GLY A 643 -39.26 -22.62 20.59
N LYS A 644 -39.41 -23.86 20.14
CA LYS A 644 -40.52 -24.33 19.30
C LYS A 644 -41.29 -25.44 19.99
N ASP A 645 -42.41 -25.07 20.56
CA ASP A 645 -43.33 -26.03 21.21
C ASP A 645 -44.49 -26.34 20.28
N GLY A 646 -44.82 -27.58 20.16
CA GLY A 646 -45.97 -28.05 19.41
C GLY A 646 -46.94 -28.80 20.33
N LEU A 647 -48.22 -28.77 19.98
CA LEU A 647 -49.27 -29.46 20.72
C LEU A 647 -49.53 -30.88 20.15
N VAL A 648 -49.30 -31.90 20.96
CA VAL A 648 -49.85 -33.23 20.74
C VAL A 648 -51.20 -33.30 21.42
N HIS A 649 -52.29 -33.16 20.65
CA HIS A 649 -53.64 -33.29 21.19
C HIS A 649 -53.88 -34.70 21.74
N ILE A 650 -54.72 -34.87 22.76
CA ILE A 650 -54.97 -36.16 23.41
C ILE A 650 -55.33 -37.26 22.40
N SER A 651 -56.04 -36.94 21.33
CA SER A 651 -56.42 -37.89 20.26
C SER A 651 -55.27 -38.26 19.32
N GLN A 652 -54.12 -37.64 19.46
CA GLN A 652 -52.91 -37.85 18.63
C GLN A 652 -51.75 -38.50 19.40
N ILE A 653 -51.99 -38.90 20.66
CA ILE A 653 -51.00 -39.57 21.50
C ILE A 653 -50.85 -41.03 21.14
N SER A 654 -52.00 -41.76 21.02
CA SER A 654 -52.04 -43.22 20.77
C SER A 654 -53.18 -43.59 19.83
N HIS A 655 -53.10 -44.79 19.26
CA HIS A 655 -54.18 -45.36 18.48
C HIS A 655 -55.32 -45.85 19.41
N GLU A 656 -55.02 -46.14 20.70
CA GLU A 656 -56.00 -46.45 21.73
C GLU A 656 -56.61 -45.16 22.31
N ARG A 657 -57.82 -45.23 22.81
CA ARG A 657 -58.48 -44.10 23.48
C ARG A 657 -57.77 -43.79 24.79
N VAL A 658 -57.17 -42.59 24.86
CA VAL A 658 -56.54 -42.10 26.08
C VAL A 658 -57.56 -41.27 26.85
N GLU A 659 -57.82 -41.62 28.11
CA GLU A 659 -58.75 -40.86 28.96
C GLU A 659 -58.03 -39.71 29.71
N ASN A 660 -56.77 -39.95 30.09
CA ASN A 660 -55.94 -38.96 30.75
C ASN A 660 -54.55 -38.90 30.10
N VAL A 661 -54.06 -37.71 29.79
CA VAL A 661 -52.74 -37.46 29.13
C VAL A 661 -51.60 -38.03 30.01
N SER A 662 -51.73 -37.91 31.33
CA SER A 662 -50.75 -38.44 32.30
C SER A 662 -50.63 -39.95 32.40
N GLU A 663 -51.54 -40.70 31.79
CA GLU A 663 -51.44 -42.19 31.72
C GLU A 663 -50.38 -42.62 30.67
N LYS A 664 -50.10 -41.80 29.66
CA LYS A 664 -49.24 -42.22 28.56
C LYS A 664 -47.97 -41.27 28.43
N LEU A 665 -48.01 -40.08 29.03
CA LEU A 665 -46.92 -39.11 28.94
C LEU A 665 -46.57 -38.52 30.33
N ALA A 666 -45.28 -38.23 30.52
CA ALA A 666 -44.76 -37.51 31.70
C ALA A 666 -44.01 -36.27 31.29
N GLU A 667 -44.09 -35.21 32.11
CA GLU A 667 -43.27 -34.02 31.90
C GLU A 667 -41.78 -34.39 31.93
N GLY A 668 -41.02 -33.86 30.98
CA GLY A 668 -39.60 -34.18 30.79
C GLY A 668 -39.32 -35.45 29.98
N GLN A 669 -40.32 -36.25 29.62
CA GLN A 669 -40.16 -37.44 28.79
C GLN A 669 -39.81 -37.07 27.35
N THR A 670 -38.85 -37.79 26.76
CA THR A 670 -38.55 -37.70 25.33
C THR A 670 -39.52 -38.53 24.52
N VAL A 671 -40.13 -37.94 23.50
CA VAL A 671 -41.12 -38.60 22.63
C VAL A 671 -40.85 -38.29 21.18
N ARG A 672 -41.14 -39.22 20.29
CA ARG A 672 -41.10 -39.01 18.85
C ARG A 672 -42.44 -38.48 18.38
N VAL A 673 -42.42 -37.35 17.63
CA VAL A 673 -43.65 -36.71 17.17
C VAL A 673 -43.50 -36.33 15.70
N LYS A 674 -44.56 -36.48 14.93
CA LYS A 674 -44.64 -36.06 13.54
C LYS A 674 -45.40 -34.74 13.46
N VAL A 675 -44.88 -33.77 12.71
CA VAL A 675 -45.54 -32.48 12.48
C VAL A 675 -46.67 -32.69 11.48
N LEU A 676 -47.91 -32.41 11.90
CA LEU A 676 -49.08 -32.50 11.05
C LEU A 676 -49.32 -31.18 10.29
N GLU A 677 -49.19 -30.07 10.98
CA GLU A 677 -49.53 -28.75 10.47
C GLU A 677 -48.78 -27.67 11.25
N VAL A 678 -48.42 -26.57 10.54
CA VAL A 678 -48.01 -25.31 11.15
C VAL A 678 -48.99 -24.26 10.64
N ASP A 679 -49.78 -23.68 11.57
CA ASP A 679 -50.80 -22.72 11.18
C ASP A 679 -50.19 -21.31 10.87
N LYS A 680 -51.02 -20.39 10.32
CA LYS A 680 -50.61 -19.02 9.98
C LYS A 680 -50.14 -18.17 11.18
N GLN A 681 -50.41 -18.64 12.41
CA GLN A 681 -49.99 -18.00 13.66
C GLN A 681 -48.73 -18.68 14.26
N GLY A 682 -48.11 -19.62 13.51
CA GLY A 682 -46.93 -20.37 13.95
C GLY A 682 -47.18 -21.47 14.99
N ARG A 683 -48.44 -21.83 15.24
CA ARG A 683 -48.78 -22.92 16.16
C ARG A 683 -48.59 -24.29 15.46
N ILE A 684 -47.82 -25.16 16.12
CA ILE A 684 -47.39 -26.43 15.58
C ILE A 684 -48.30 -27.55 16.14
N ARG A 685 -48.93 -28.32 15.25
CA ARG A 685 -49.68 -29.51 15.59
C ARG A 685 -48.84 -30.76 15.39
N LEU A 686 -48.77 -31.56 16.44
CA LEU A 686 -47.95 -32.77 16.47
C LEU A 686 -48.82 -34.02 16.64
N SER A 687 -48.29 -35.14 16.19
CA SER A 687 -48.90 -36.44 16.37
C SER A 687 -47.84 -37.50 16.67
N MET A 688 -48.05 -38.29 17.71
CA MET A 688 -47.29 -39.51 17.97
C MET A 688 -47.85 -40.67 17.16
N LYS A 689 -49.17 -40.69 17.02
CA LYS A 689 -49.93 -41.70 16.30
C LYS A 689 -49.67 -41.76 14.80
N ALA A 690 -49.27 -40.65 14.18
CA ALA A 690 -48.97 -40.58 12.75
C ALA A 690 -47.56 -41.09 12.37
N ILE A 691 -46.81 -41.65 13.32
CA ILE A 691 -45.53 -42.29 13.07
C ILE A 691 -45.78 -43.76 12.77
N GLU A 692 -45.57 -44.18 11.52
CA GLU A 692 -45.69 -45.61 11.16
C GLU A 692 -44.66 -46.44 11.92
N GLY A 693 -45.14 -47.42 12.70
CA GLY A 693 -44.27 -48.36 13.42
C GLY A 693 -43.95 -47.99 14.88
N ALA A 694 -44.77 -47.16 15.55
CA ALA A 694 -44.66 -46.90 16.98
C ALA A 694 -45.53 -47.90 17.80
#